data_db4a88c57403b71bc3f1d9fdf3cd8f01
#
_entry.id   db4a88c57403b71bc3f1d9fdf3cd8f01
#
_cell.length_a   1.000
_cell.length_b   1.000
_cell.length_c   1.000
_cell.angle_alpha   90.00
_cell.angle_beta   90.00
_cell.angle_gamma   90.00
#
_symmetry.space_group_name_H-M   'P 1'
#
loop_
_entity.id
_entity.type
_entity.pdbx_description
1 polymer ?
#
loop_
_entity_poly.entity_id
_entity_poly.type
_entity_poly.pdbx_seq_one_letter_code
_entity_poly.pdbx_strand_id
1 'polypeptide(L)'
;MKFRFRRLMTITLMLGYASVNAEVPILQPGAPGNPTKELDPETAIAIADSSYTAADVEFLQGMIVHHYQAFLMSEMAPSRTNNQTILDLAGRIDASQIDEIDFMENWLTERGKSIPDPTLMGQSHHHKMMGMATPEQMNKLEASNSTDFDRLYLNLMIRHHDGAIDMVDRLNEFPGSAYDPQLYEFVTDLENDQAVEIERMNGILISLSDDPRAGLKPGVYDAGIAILNMELTASLKKPTGFFDPENPLERGVVEPDEDDESGEPEEERSIESIASSQRYPMLSFSNTDMAFTEDMLVAGSYHGFNIYRLEEDGFPNLITSVVCPGGQGDVSVVGDLLIMSVQDTRGRLDCGLEGVDPEPNDERFRGIRLFDISNPEMPVQVGAVQTCRGSHTHSVVEGPTSDGKIIVFNSGTSSIRDQEEMVDCFEDIPGDDRTALFRIDVIEIPIDNPSNSKIIDSPTVFADLETGVIAGLWRGGDHGDETQETEITDQCHDITVFPSASLAAGACSGNGILFDISDPTKPKRIDDVTDTGFAYWHSATFNNEGTKVLFTDEWGGGGRARCRAWDPINWGANAIYDIVDGQLQFRSHFKMPAPQKETENCVAHNGAIIPVPGRDIFVQAWYQGGISVIDFTDSSNPIEIAYFDRGPILEDELITGGFWSVYYYEGTIYGTEITRGLDVFKLIPSEYLSENEIEAAELAYPQIGSKRLFNPQQQIPMTWPANPSVALSYVDQLERIGAIETDTKED
;
A
#
# COMPACT_ATOMS: atom_id res chain seq x y z
N MET A 1 -61.90 -93.75 48.45
CA MET A 1 -60.90 -92.67 48.36
C MET A 1 -61.07 -91.95 47.05
N LYS A 2 -61.63 -90.79 47.07
CA LYS A 2 -62.07 -90.08 45.85
C LYS A 2 -61.18 -88.93 45.60
N PHE A 3 -60.45 -88.92 44.47
CA PHE A 3 -59.72 -87.77 44.01
C PHE A 3 -60.57 -87.01 43.00
N ARG A 4 -60.76 -85.69 43.26
CA ARG A 4 -61.45 -84.76 42.35
C ARG A 4 -60.36 -84.02 41.52
N PHE A 5 -60.41 -84.12 40.19
CA PHE A 5 -59.66 -83.30 39.25
C PHE A 5 -60.29 -81.91 39.07
N ARG A 6 -59.60 -80.86 39.37
CA ARG A 6 -59.97 -79.50 38.99
C ARG A 6 -59.21 -79.14 37.69
N ARG A 7 -59.95 -78.85 36.62
CA ARG A 7 -59.43 -78.30 35.40
C ARG A 7 -59.03 -76.83 35.63
N LEU A 8 -57.74 -76.46 35.35
CA LEU A 8 -57.24 -75.09 35.28
C LEU A 8 -57.35 -74.66 33.81
N MET A 9 -58.12 -73.58 33.57
CA MET A 9 -58.29 -72.99 32.25
C MET A 9 -57.15 -71.94 32.10
N THR A 10 -56.12 -72.22 31.26
CA THR A 10 -55.07 -71.35 30.99
C THR A 10 -55.50 -70.33 29.90
N ILE A 11 -55.69 -69.08 30.27
CA ILE A 11 -55.88 -67.97 29.33
C ILE A 11 -54.48 -67.54 28.83
N THR A 12 -54.17 -67.81 27.56
CA THR A 12 -52.94 -67.32 26.89
C THR A 12 -53.22 -65.91 26.43
N LEU A 13 -52.58 -64.92 27.11
CA LEU A 13 -52.59 -63.55 26.70
C LEU A 13 -51.52 -63.47 25.56
N MET A 14 -51.91 -63.23 24.30
CA MET A 14 -51.08 -62.85 23.24
C MET A 14 -50.72 -61.34 23.42
N LEU A 15 -49.55 -61.04 23.94
CA LEU A 15 -48.94 -59.73 23.84
C LEU A 15 -48.42 -59.57 22.40
N GLY A 16 -49.13 -58.79 21.59
CA GLY A 16 -48.61 -58.30 20.31
C GLY A 16 -47.49 -57.31 20.61
N TYR A 17 -46.24 -57.65 20.27
CA TYR A 17 -45.13 -56.66 20.14
C TYR A 17 -45.42 -55.82 18.91
N ALA A 18 -46.01 -54.64 19.11
CA ALA A 18 -45.88 -53.56 18.15
C ALA A 18 -44.38 -53.09 18.19
N SER A 19 -43.57 -53.47 17.23
CA SER A 19 -42.29 -52.83 16.97
C SER A 19 -42.59 -51.40 16.53
N VAL A 20 -42.51 -50.47 17.44
CA VAL A 20 -42.42 -49.07 17.12
C VAL A 20 -41.03 -48.96 16.48
N ASN A 21 -40.96 -48.88 15.16
CA ASN A 21 -39.76 -48.36 14.48
C ASN A 21 -39.63 -46.88 14.92
N ALA A 22 -38.83 -46.62 15.93
CA ALA A 22 -38.42 -45.25 16.22
C ALA A 22 -37.65 -44.77 14.97
N GLU A 23 -38.16 -43.80 14.27
CA GLU A 23 -37.44 -43.11 13.22
C GLU A 23 -36.14 -42.54 13.83
N VAL A 24 -35.05 -42.69 13.11
CA VAL A 24 -33.76 -42.13 13.54
C VAL A 24 -33.91 -40.59 13.54
N PRO A 25 -33.62 -39.90 14.66
CA PRO A 25 -33.79 -38.46 14.74
C PRO A 25 -32.82 -37.73 13.78
N ILE A 26 -33.33 -36.72 13.08
CA ILE A 26 -32.53 -35.77 12.29
C ILE A 26 -32.22 -34.59 13.21
N LEU A 27 -30.95 -34.32 13.44
CA LEU A 27 -30.53 -33.36 14.44
C LEU A 27 -29.75 -32.19 13.79
N GLN A 28 -30.09 -30.98 14.20
CA GLN A 28 -29.31 -29.75 13.89
C GLN A 28 -28.61 -29.28 15.19
N PRO A 29 -27.27 -29.39 15.29
CA PRO A 29 -26.57 -28.89 16.44
C PRO A 29 -26.74 -27.37 16.60
N GLY A 30 -26.87 -26.90 17.84
CA GLY A 30 -26.79 -25.47 18.16
C GLY A 30 -25.33 -25.00 18.22
N ALA A 31 -25.11 -23.68 18.23
CA ALA A 31 -23.79 -23.11 18.54
C ALA A 31 -23.31 -23.61 19.92
N PRO A 32 -21.98 -23.60 20.19
CA PRO A 32 -21.46 -24.03 21.49
C PRO A 32 -22.20 -23.39 22.67
N GLY A 33 -22.74 -24.26 23.56
CA GLY A 33 -23.59 -23.85 24.68
C GLY A 33 -25.09 -23.78 24.41
N ASN A 34 -25.53 -23.94 23.17
CA ASN A 34 -26.94 -23.99 22.80
C ASN A 34 -27.41 -25.44 22.56
N PRO A 35 -28.73 -25.77 22.84
CA PRO A 35 -29.23 -27.11 22.65
C PRO A 35 -29.36 -27.48 21.17
N THR A 36 -29.15 -28.75 20.85
CA THR A 36 -29.48 -29.37 19.56
C THR A 36 -30.97 -29.36 19.31
N LYS A 37 -31.39 -29.05 18.09
CA LYS A 37 -32.78 -29.13 17.63
C LYS A 37 -33.02 -30.44 16.89
N GLU A 38 -34.20 -31.04 17.07
CA GLU A 38 -34.67 -32.14 16.25
C GLU A 38 -35.48 -31.56 15.07
N LEU A 39 -35.18 -32.00 13.86
CA LEU A 39 -35.86 -31.59 12.64
C LEU A 39 -36.75 -32.71 12.12
N ASP A 40 -37.87 -32.33 11.51
CA ASP A 40 -38.62 -33.25 10.66
C ASP A 40 -37.94 -33.37 9.27
N PRO A 41 -38.22 -34.44 8.51
CA PRO A 41 -37.61 -34.66 7.20
C PRO A 41 -37.88 -33.53 6.20
N GLU A 42 -39.04 -32.89 6.21
CA GLU A 42 -39.40 -31.80 5.30
C GLU A 42 -38.53 -30.55 5.59
N THR A 43 -38.40 -30.24 6.89
CA THR A 43 -37.54 -29.12 7.33
C THR A 43 -36.10 -29.40 7.02
N ALA A 44 -35.60 -30.62 7.21
CA ALA A 44 -34.22 -30.98 6.90
C ALA A 44 -33.92 -30.88 5.39
N ILE A 45 -34.88 -31.27 4.54
CA ILE A 45 -34.79 -31.12 3.08
C ILE A 45 -34.82 -29.63 2.70
N ALA A 46 -35.68 -28.82 3.31
CA ALA A 46 -35.82 -27.40 3.03
C ALA A 46 -34.55 -26.60 3.44
N ILE A 47 -33.87 -27.03 4.52
CA ILE A 47 -32.59 -26.42 4.94
C ILE A 47 -31.44 -26.76 3.94
N ALA A 48 -31.50 -27.94 3.34
CA ALA A 48 -30.55 -28.39 2.32
C ALA A 48 -30.91 -27.84 0.92
N ASP A 49 -31.62 -26.72 0.82
CA ASP A 49 -32.02 -26.11 -0.45
C ASP A 49 -30.75 -25.68 -1.22
N SER A 50 -30.40 -26.47 -2.24
CA SER A 50 -29.34 -26.22 -3.22
C SER A 50 -29.91 -25.57 -4.48
N SER A 51 -31.02 -24.85 -4.36
CA SER A 51 -31.59 -24.11 -5.49
C SER A 51 -30.70 -22.95 -5.90
N TYR A 52 -30.77 -22.59 -7.15
CA TYR A 52 -30.05 -21.48 -7.73
C TYR A 52 -30.88 -20.19 -7.69
N THR A 53 -30.22 -19.06 -7.72
CA THR A 53 -30.80 -17.71 -7.75
C THR A 53 -30.94 -17.17 -9.18
N ALA A 54 -31.59 -16.03 -9.32
CA ALA A 54 -31.57 -15.28 -10.59
C ALA A 54 -30.18 -14.73 -10.91
N ALA A 55 -29.42 -14.37 -9.88
CA ALA A 55 -28.03 -13.89 -10.03
C ALA A 55 -27.12 -14.98 -10.61
N ASP A 56 -27.27 -16.24 -10.19
CA ASP A 56 -26.52 -17.37 -10.74
C ASP A 56 -26.78 -17.55 -12.26
N VAL A 57 -28.02 -17.43 -12.65
CA VAL A 57 -28.40 -17.53 -14.09
C VAL A 57 -27.83 -16.35 -14.90
N GLU A 58 -27.91 -15.14 -14.38
CA GLU A 58 -27.38 -13.94 -15.01
C GLU A 58 -25.86 -13.99 -15.13
N PHE A 59 -25.17 -14.43 -14.07
CA PHE A 59 -23.74 -14.63 -14.06
C PHE A 59 -23.30 -15.61 -15.16
N LEU A 60 -23.87 -16.83 -15.21
CA LEU A 60 -23.50 -17.82 -16.21
C LEU A 60 -23.79 -17.36 -17.64
N GLN A 61 -24.92 -16.68 -17.86
CA GLN A 61 -25.24 -16.10 -19.16
C GLN A 61 -24.26 -14.99 -19.56
N GLY A 62 -23.83 -14.16 -18.62
CA GLY A 62 -22.80 -13.15 -18.83
C GLY A 62 -21.42 -13.79 -19.12
N MET A 63 -21.03 -14.77 -18.31
CA MET A 63 -19.73 -15.42 -18.42
C MET A 63 -19.57 -16.22 -19.73
N ILE A 64 -20.62 -16.81 -20.30
CA ILE A 64 -20.57 -17.41 -21.65
C ILE A 64 -20.14 -16.40 -22.70
N VAL A 65 -20.70 -15.20 -22.67
CA VAL A 65 -20.38 -14.14 -23.63
C VAL A 65 -18.98 -13.59 -23.38
N HIS A 66 -18.59 -13.50 -22.09
CA HIS A 66 -17.27 -13.11 -21.67
C HIS A 66 -16.21 -14.06 -22.19
N HIS A 67 -16.28 -15.35 -21.90
CA HIS A 67 -15.36 -16.38 -22.34
C HIS A 67 -15.24 -16.51 -23.86
N TYR A 68 -16.32 -16.27 -24.57
CA TYR A 68 -16.28 -16.27 -26.02
C TYR A 68 -15.35 -15.18 -26.60
N GLN A 69 -15.17 -14.06 -25.91
CA GLN A 69 -14.19 -13.05 -26.34
C GLN A 69 -12.75 -13.53 -26.15
N ALA A 70 -12.43 -14.21 -25.05
CA ALA A 70 -11.10 -14.80 -24.83
C ALA A 70 -10.77 -15.85 -25.92
N PHE A 71 -11.75 -16.69 -26.25
CA PHE A 71 -11.64 -17.62 -27.37
C PHE A 71 -11.30 -16.89 -28.69
N LEU A 72 -12.02 -15.80 -29.03
CA LEU A 72 -11.75 -15.02 -30.23
C LEU A 72 -10.35 -14.38 -30.24
N MET A 73 -9.86 -13.90 -29.11
CA MET A 73 -8.52 -13.36 -29.00
C MET A 73 -7.45 -14.44 -29.19
N SER A 74 -7.67 -15.63 -28.61
CA SER A 74 -6.75 -16.76 -28.71
C SER A 74 -6.66 -17.33 -30.13
N GLU A 75 -7.78 -17.41 -30.85
CA GLU A 75 -7.80 -17.84 -32.27
C GLU A 75 -6.97 -16.94 -33.21
N MET A 76 -6.69 -15.70 -32.82
CA MET A 76 -5.83 -14.81 -33.64
C MET A 76 -4.35 -15.21 -33.56
N ALA A 77 -3.88 -15.78 -32.43
CA ALA A 77 -2.47 -16.00 -32.16
C ALA A 77 -1.72 -16.77 -33.26
N PRO A 78 -2.21 -17.92 -33.78
CA PRO A 78 -1.47 -18.67 -34.79
C PRO A 78 -1.17 -17.93 -36.09
N SER A 79 -1.93 -16.87 -36.39
CA SER A 79 -1.75 -16.06 -37.60
C SER A 79 -0.96 -14.77 -37.36
N ARG A 80 -0.68 -14.41 -36.10
CA ARG A 80 -0.13 -13.11 -35.70
C ARG A 80 1.25 -13.18 -35.06
N THR A 81 1.61 -14.33 -34.47
CA THR A 81 2.89 -14.51 -33.80
C THR A 81 3.54 -15.85 -34.16
N ASN A 82 4.86 -15.91 -34.00
CA ASN A 82 5.65 -17.16 -34.04
C ASN A 82 6.29 -17.47 -32.68
N ASN A 83 5.94 -16.71 -31.64
CA ASN A 83 6.40 -16.96 -30.27
C ASN A 83 5.70 -18.20 -29.72
N GLN A 84 6.46 -19.29 -29.53
CA GLN A 84 5.91 -20.58 -29.10
C GLN A 84 5.22 -20.48 -27.74
N THR A 85 5.75 -19.67 -26.82
CA THR A 85 5.16 -19.47 -25.49
C THR A 85 3.77 -18.88 -25.58
N ILE A 86 3.57 -17.90 -26.47
CA ILE A 86 2.25 -17.29 -26.72
C ILE A 86 1.31 -18.28 -27.40
N LEU A 87 1.80 -19.06 -28.37
CA LEU A 87 0.99 -20.09 -29.02
C LEU A 87 0.52 -21.18 -28.06
N ASP A 88 1.40 -21.61 -27.17
CA ASP A 88 1.08 -22.63 -26.16
C ASP A 88 0.09 -22.08 -25.12
N LEU A 89 0.25 -20.81 -24.72
CA LEU A 89 -0.67 -20.10 -23.83
C LEU A 89 -2.06 -19.98 -24.48
N ALA A 90 -2.12 -19.42 -25.69
CA ALA A 90 -3.37 -19.24 -26.41
C ALA A 90 -4.12 -20.55 -26.62
N GLY A 91 -3.39 -21.64 -26.92
CA GLY A 91 -4.00 -22.97 -27.07
C GLY A 91 -4.55 -23.54 -25.75
N ARG A 92 -3.94 -23.22 -24.59
CA ARG A 92 -4.50 -23.63 -23.28
C ARG A 92 -5.75 -22.85 -22.94
N ILE A 93 -5.68 -21.52 -23.09
CA ILE A 93 -6.84 -20.64 -22.84
C ILE A 93 -8.00 -21.03 -23.74
N ASP A 94 -7.76 -21.24 -25.03
CA ASP A 94 -8.78 -21.71 -25.98
C ASP A 94 -9.49 -22.99 -25.49
N ALA A 95 -8.73 -23.99 -25.06
CA ALA A 95 -9.29 -25.24 -24.57
C ALA A 95 -10.06 -25.07 -23.26
N SER A 96 -9.52 -24.34 -22.28
CA SER A 96 -10.18 -24.09 -21.00
C SER A 96 -11.48 -23.32 -21.18
N GLN A 97 -11.47 -22.24 -21.95
CA GLN A 97 -12.64 -21.39 -22.17
C GLN A 97 -13.78 -22.14 -22.88
N ILE A 98 -13.47 -23.07 -23.80
CA ILE A 98 -14.47 -23.94 -24.44
C ILE A 98 -15.09 -24.89 -23.44
N ASP A 99 -14.29 -25.55 -22.61
CA ASP A 99 -14.79 -26.51 -21.60
C ASP A 99 -15.67 -25.80 -20.55
N GLU A 100 -15.31 -24.59 -20.16
CA GLU A 100 -16.08 -23.76 -19.22
C GLU A 100 -17.40 -23.27 -19.85
N ILE A 101 -17.40 -22.86 -21.11
CA ILE A 101 -18.63 -22.53 -21.86
C ILE A 101 -19.56 -23.75 -21.91
N ASP A 102 -19.03 -24.92 -22.27
CA ASP A 102 -19.81 -26.16 -22.34
C ASP A 102 -20.45 -26.52 -20.96
N PHE A 103 -19.72 -26.32 -19.87
CA PHE A 103 -20.26 -26.49 -18.52
C PHE A 103 -21.43 -25.55 -18.26
N MET A 104 -21.25 -24.25 -18.52
CA MET A 104 -22.27 -23.23 -18.29
C MET A 104 -23.54 -23.45 -19.13
N GLU A 105 -23.37 -23.83 -20.40
CA GLU A 105 -24.49 -24.14 -21.30
C GLU A 105 -25.27 -25.37 -20.83
N ASN A 106 -24.56 -26.43 -20.38
CA ASN A 106 -25.18 -27.64 -19.82
C ASN A 106 -25.94 -27.33 -18.56
N TRP A 107 -25.35 -26.57 -17.61
CA TRP A 107 -26.00 -26.18 -16.36
C TRP A 107 -27.30 -25.38 -16.59
N LEU A 108 -27.25 -24.40 -17.52
CA LEU A 108 -28.43 -23.60 -17.91
C LEU A 108 -29.50 -24.47 -18.56
N THR A 109 -29.12 -25.37 -19.48
CA THR A 109 -30.02 -26.27 -20.19
C THR A 109 -30.75 -27.20 -19.25
N GLU A 110 -30.03 -27.84 -18.31
CA GLU A 110 -30.64 -28.75 -17.31
C GLU A 110 -31.68 -28.05 -16.44
N ARG A 111 -31.53 -26.75 -16.23
CA ARG A 111 -32.46 -25.91 -15.44
C ARG A 111 -33.47 -25.15 -16.29
N GLY A 112 -33.55 -25.46 -17.60
CA GLY A 112 -34.50 -24.86 -18.55
C GLY A 112 -34.32 -23.37 -18.76
N LYS A 113 -33.10 -22.88 -18.60
CA LYS A 113 -32.72 -21.48 -18.85
C LYS A 113 -32.25 -21.28 -20.27
N SER A 114 -32.36 -20.04 -20.78
CA SER A 114 -31.88 -19.68 -22.11
C SER A 114 -30.37 -19.57 -22.14
N ILE A 115 -29.77 -20.05 -23.22
CA ILE A 115 -28.37 -19.84 -23.55
C ILE A 115 -28.29 -18.55 -24.39
N PRO A 116 -27.40 -17.60 -24.05
CA PRO A 116 -27.16 -16.42 -24.88
C PRO A 116 -26.47 -16.82 -26.21
N ASP A 117 -26.69 -16.05 -27.25
CA ASP A 117 -25.88 -16.15 -28.47
C ASP A 117 -24.64 -15.24 -28.32
N PRO A 118 -23.44 -15.81 -28.09
CA PRO A 118 -22.25 -15.03 -27.79
C PRO A 118 -21.78 -14.19 -28.99
N THR A 119 -22.25 -14.49 -30.21
CA THR A 119 -21.91 -13.71 -31.43
C THR A 119 -22.64 -12.36 -31.48
N LEU A 120 -23.66 -12.15 -30.66
CA LEU A 120 -24.45 -10.91 -30.60
C LEU A 120 -23.86 -9.90 -29.59
N MET A 121 -22.57 -9.99 -29.26
CA MET A 121 -21.85 -9.04 -28.42
C MET A 121 -22.14 -7.59 -28.87
N GLY A 122 -22.55 -6.75 -27.95
CA GLY A 122 -22.82 -5.31 -28.20
C GLY A 122 -24.23 -4.94 -28.61
N GLN A 123 -25.18 -5.87 -28.78
CA GLN A 123 -26.60 -5.58 -29.07
C GLN A 123 -27.53 -5.68 -27.86
N SER A 124 -27.09 -6.29 -26.77
CA SER A 124 -27.86 -6.35 -25.53
C SER A 124 -27.44 -5.27 -24.54
N HIS A 125 -28.42 -4.64 -23.89
CA HIS A 125 -28.21 -3.70 -22.78
C HIS A 125 -27.71 -4.40 -21.49
N HIS A 126 -27.01 -5.53 -21.61
CA HIS A 126 -26.36 -6.16 -20.48
C HIS A 126 -25.19 -5.28 -20.09
N HIS A 127 -25.15 -4.95 -18.81
CA HIS A 127 -24.10 -4.19 -18.14
C HIS A 127 -22.73 -4.41 -18.77
N LYS A 128 -21.93 -3.37 -18.91
CA LYS A 128 -20.52 -3.47 -19.28
C LYS A 128 -19.92 -4.63 -18.49
N MET A 129 -19.65 -5.75 -19.16
CA MET A 129 -19.00 -6.90 -18.51
C MET A 129 -17.56 -6.48 -18.21
N MET A 130 -17.13 -6.75 -17.00
CA MET A 130 -15.85 -6.28 -16.51
C MET A 130 -14.70 -6.90 -17.29
N GLY A 131 -13.66 -6.14 -17.54
CA GLY A 131 -12.45 -6.60 -18.21
C GLY A 131 -12.53 -6.87 -19.71
N MET A 132 -13.69 -6.81 -20.33
CA MET A 132 -13.83 -7.08 -21.77
C MET A 132 -13.12 -6.05 -22.64
N ALA A 133 -12.40 -6.53 -23.65
CA ALA A 133 -11.78 -5.67 -24.66
C ALA A 133 -12.84 -4.95 -25.49
N THR A 134 -12.64 -3.64 -25.70
CA THR A 134 -13.52 -2.84 -26.56
C THR A 134 -13.39 -3.23 -28.03
N PRO A 135 -14.36 -2.91 -28.91
CA PRO A 135 -14.24 -3.14 -30.33
C PRO A 135 -13.00 -2.50 -30.96
N GLU A 136 -12.58 -1.34 -30.48
CA GLU A 136 -11.36 -0.64 -30.89
C GLU A 136 -10.10 -1.42 -30.49
N GLN A 137 -10.08 -1.98 -29.29
CA GLN A 137 -8.99 -2.82 -28.79
C GLN A 137 -8.89 -4.13 -29.55
N MET A 138 -10.02 -4.80 -29.83
CA MET A 138 -10.07 -6.01 -30.65
C MET A 138 -9.57 -5.74 -32.09
N ASN A 139 -9.99 -4.63 -32.71
CA ASN A 139 -9.48 -4.23 -34.03
C ASN A 139 -7.97 -3.94 -34.01
N LYS A 140 -7.47 -3.33 -32.94
CA LYS A 140 -6.04 -3.06 -32.76
C LYS A 140 -5.25 -4.38 -32.61
N LEU A 141 -5.80 -5.34 -31.85
CA LEU A 141 -5.21 -6.67 -31.69
C LEU A 141 -5.16 -7.40 -33.04
N GLU A 142 -6.25 -7.41 -33.78
CA GLU A 142 -6.33 -8.03 -35.12
C GLU A 142 -5.33 -7.40 -36.12
N ALA A 143 -5.05 -6.10 -36.00
CA ALA A 143 -4.11 -5.41 -36.88
C ALA A 143 -2.64 -5.58 -36.45
N SER A 144 -2.34 -6.02 -35.22
CA SER A 144 -0.99 -6.18 -34.68
C SER A 144 -0.35 -7.51 -35.09
N ASN A 145 0.99 -7.60 -35.04
CA ASN A 145 1.76 -8.82 -35.36
C ASN A 145 3.04 -8.89 -34.50
N SER A 146 3.60 -10.10 -34.38
CA SER A 146 4.87 -10.37 -33.65
C SER A 146 4.80 -9.85 -32.21
N THR A 147 5.87 -9.25 -31.68
CA THR A 147 5.96 -8.78 -30.30
C THR A 147 4.88 -7.75 -29.93
N ASP A 148 4.44 -6.91 -30.87
CA ASP A 148 3.34 -5.96 -30.62
C ASP A 148 2.01 -6.70 -30.41
N PHE A 149 1.77 -7.77 -31.16
CA PHE A 149 0.63 -8.65 -30.92
C PHE A 149 0.78 -9.35 -29.56
N ASP A 150 1.95 -9.92 -29.26
CA ASP A 150 2.19 -10.66 -28.04
C ASP A 150 1.89 -9.80 -26.79
N ARG A 151 2.44 -8.57 -26.74
CA ARG A 151 2.20 -7.63 -25.65
C ARG A 151 0.72 -7.22 -25.54
N LEU A 152 0.09 -6.89 -26.64
CA LEU A 152 -1.31 -6.45 -26.63
C LEU A 152 -2.26 -7.60 -26.27
N TYR A 153 -2.01 -8.82 -26.80
CA TYR A 153 -2.77 -10.01 -26.47
C TYR A 153 -2.72 -10.30 -24.97
N LEU A 154 -1.51 -10.32 -24.37
CA LEU A 154 -1.33 -10.55 -22.95
C LEU A 154 -2.05 -9.50 -22.09
N ASN A 155 -1.87 -8.21 -22.41
CA ASN A 155 -2.53 -7.14 -21.67
C ASN A 155 -4.05 -7.20 -21.72
N LEU A 156 -4.63 -7.51 -22.88
CA LEU A 156 -6.07 -7.64 -23.00
C LEU A 156 -6.60 -8.89 -22.32
N MET A 157 -5.86 -10.00 -22.41
CA MET A 157 -6.25 -11.28 -21.80
C MET A 157 -6.15 -11.22 -20.28
N ILE A 158 -5.13 -10.58 -19.72
CA ILE A 158 -5.02 -10.37 -18.27
C ILE A 158 -6.22 -9.57 -17.74
N ARG A 159 -6.53 -8.44 -18.37
CA ARG A 159 -7.70 -7.64 -17.97
C ARG A 159 -9.00 -8.39 -18.09
N HIS A 160 -9.10 -9.23 -19.12
CA HIS A 160 -10.25 -10.09 -19.33
C HIS A 160 -10.39 -11.12 -18.18
N HIS A 161 -9.30 -11.77 -17.78
CA HIS A 161 -9.30 -12.72 -16.67
C HIS A 161 -9.57 -12.05 -15.31
N ASP A 162 -8.98 -10.90 -15.07
CA ASP A 162 -9.24 -10.07 -13.89
C ASP A 162 -10.74 -9.69 -13.80
N GLY A 163 -11.34 -9.28 -14.93
CA GLY A 163 -12.76 -9.02 -15.00
C GLY A 163 -13.66 -10.25 -14.74
N ALA A 164 -13.20 -11.46 -15.06
CA ALA A 164 -13.91 -12.68 -14.71
C ALA A 164 -13.92 -12.93 -13.20
N ILE A 165 -12.79 -12.68 -12.53
CA ILE A 165 -12.66 -12.75 -11.05
C ILE A 165 -13.61 -11.72 -10.41
N ASP A 166 -13.60 -10.48 -10.87
CA ASP A 166 -14.54 -9.44 -10.40
C ASP A 166 -16.01 -9.84 -10.57
N MET A 167 -16.34 -10.56 -11.64
CA MET A 167 -17.71 -11.07 -11.83
C MET A 167 -18.08 -12.18 -10.83
N VAL A 168 -17.10 -13.02 -10.44
CA VAL A 168 -17.30 -14.02 -9.36
C VAL A 168 -17.48 -13.33 -8.02
N ASP A 169 -16.66 -12.34 -7.70
CA ASP A 169 -16.76 -11.56 -6.47
C ASP A 169 -18.15 -10.92 -6.34
N ARG A 170 -18.60 -10.26 -7.39
CA ARG A 170 -19.95 -9.68 -7.43
C ARG A 170 -21.06 -10.73 -7.28
N LEU A 171 -20.91 -11.92 -7.85
CA LEU A 171 -21.85 -12.99 -7.64
C LEU A 171 -21.95 -13.36 -6.16
N ASN A 172 -20.79 -13.46 -5.49
CA ASN A 172 -20.70 -13.84 -4.08
C ASN A 172 -21.30 -12.80 -3.12
N GLU A 173 -21.45 -11.54 -3.55
CA GLU A 173 -22.15 -10.49 -2.79
C GLU A 173 -23.67 -10.73 -2.68
N PHE A 174 -24.27 -11.51 -3.60
CA PHE A 174 -25.71 -11.76 -3.58
C PHE A 174 -26.07 -12.89 -2.60
N PRO A 175 -26.94 -12.63 -1.61
CA PRO A 175 -27.33 -13.66 -0.65
C PRO A 175 -27.96 -14.89 -1.33
N GLY A 176 -27.38 -16.06 -1.11
CA GLY A 176 -27.86 -17.33 -1.64
C GLY A 176 -27.42 -17.71 -3.04
N SER A 177 -26.55 -16.88 -3.67
CA SER A 177 -25.88 -17.24 -4.93
C SER A 177 -24.78 -18.27 -4.70
N ALA A 178 -24.43 -19.00 -5.75
CA ALA A 178 -23.45 -20.10 -5.74
C ALA A 178 -23.69 -21.19 -4.67
N TYR A 179 -24.95 -21.39 -4.22
CA TYR A 179 -25.29 -22.46 -3.28
C TYR A 179 -25.53 -23.80 -3.97
N ASP A 180 -25.77 -23.82 -5.28
CA ASP A 180 -25.78 -25.05 -6.07
C ASP A 180 -24.36 -25.66 -6.04
N PRO A 181 -24.16 -26.90 -5.59
CA PRO A 181 -22.83 -27.48 -5.41
C PRO A 181 -21.98 -27.51 -6.67
N GLN A 182 -22.59 -27.73 -7.85
CA GLN A 182 -21.86 -27.73 -9.12
C GLN A 182 -21.41 -26.32 -9.50
N LEU A 183 -22.27 -25.34 -9.23
CA LEU A 183 -21.91 -23.94 -9.48
C LEU A 183 -20.84 -23.45 -8.51
N TYR A 184 -20.93 -23.83 -7.24
CA TYR A 184 -19.92 -23.49 -6.23
C TYR A 184 -18.53 -23.99 -6.61
N GLU A 185 -18.42 -25.28 -6.97
CA GLU A 185 -17.14 -25.85 -7.46
C GLU A 185 -16.66 -25.10 -8.70
N PHE A 186 -17.54 -24.85 -9.66
CA PHE A 186 -17.21 -24.16 -10.90
C PHE A 186 -16.67 -22.74 -10.67
N VAL A 187 -17.33 -21.92 -9.87
CA VAL A 187 -16.89 -20.53 -9.61
C VAL A 187 -15.58 -20.48 -8.83
N THR A 188 -15.37 -21.44 -7.91
CA THR A 188 -14.13 -21.55 -7.14
C THR A 188 -12.94 -21.97 -8.05
N ASP A 189 -13.17 -22.95 -8.91
CA ASP A 189 -12.13 -23.40 -9.86
C ASP A 189 -11.83 -22.29 -10.87
N LEU A 190 -12.86 -21.60 -11.39
CA LEU A 190 -12.72 -20.50 -12.32
C LEU A 190 -11.87 -19.36 -11.72
N GLU A 191 -12.15 -18.93 -10.50
CA GLU A 191 -11.38 -17.89 -9.81
C GLU A 191 -9.90 -18.27 -9.69
N ASN A 192 -9.61 -19.47 -9.20
CA ASN A 192 -8.24 -19.97 -9.06
C ASN A 192 -7.51 -20.10 -10.39
N ASP A 193 -8.14 -20.67 -11.41
CA ASP A 193 -7.53 -20.88 -12.72
C ASP A 193 -7.24 -19.55 -13.44
N GLN A 194 -8.18 -18.58 -13.36
CA GLN A 194 -7.97 -17.24 -13.91
C GLN A 194 -6.81 -16.53 -13.21
N ALA A 195 -6.70 -16.61 -11.88
CA ALA A 195 -5.61 -16.00 -11.12
C ALA A 195 -4.24 -16.58 -11.51
N VAL A 196 -4.12 -17.90 -11.60
CA VAL A 196 -2.88 -18.58 -12.04
C VAL A 196 -2.50 -18.21 -13.48
N GLU A 197 -3.49 -18.03 -14.37
CA GLU A 197 -3.20 -17.61 -15.74
C GLU A 197 -2.75 -16.14 -15.83
N ILE A 198 -3.31 -15.24 -15.02
CA ILE A 198 -2.85 -13.86 -14.90
C ILE A 198 -1.37 -13.83 -14.49
N GLU A 199 -0.99 -14.56 -13.43
CA GLU A 199 0.40 -14.63 -12.97
C GLU A 199 1.34 -15.11 -14.08
N ARG A 200 0.96 -16.18 -14.78
CA ARG A 200 1.72 -16.72 -15.91
C ARG A 200 1.88 -15.71 -17.05
N MET A 201 0.81 -15.01 -17.41
CA MET A 201 0.81 -13.97 -18.43
C MET A 201 1.67 -12.78 -18.04
N ASN A 202 1.63 -12.35 -16.78
CA ASN A 202 2.51 -11.30 -16.26
C ASN A 202 3.98 -11.70 -16.36
N GLY A 203 4.32 -12.94 -16.00
CA GLY A 203 5.67 -13.47 -16.17
C GLY A 203 6.16 -13.43 -17.63
N ILE A 204 5.28 -13.71 -18.60
CA ILE A 204 5.63 -13.59 -20.02
C ILE A 204 5.82 -12.11 -20.41
N LEU A 205 4.96 -11.18 -19.96
CA LEU A 205 5.10 -9.73 -20.20
C LEU A 205 6.43 -9.19 -19.67
N ILE A 206 6.83 -9.61 -18.48
CA ILE A 206 8.14 -9.28 -17.90
C ILE A 206 9.26 -9.76 -18.82
N SER A 207 9.19 -10.99 -19.32
CA SER A 207 10.18 -11.56 -20.24
C SER A 207 10.26 -10.85 -21.60
N LEU A 208 9.22 -10.12 -21.99
CA LEU A 208 9.16 -9.30 -23.21
C LEU A 208 9.60 -7.86 -22.98
N SER A 209 9.90 -7.46 -21.74
CA SER A 209 10.38 -6.13 -21.42
C SER A 209 11.84 -5.97 -21.78
N ASP A 210 12.19 -4.81 -22.35
CA ASP A 210 13.59 -4.41 -22.60
C ASP A 210 14.17 -3.63 -21.41
N ASP A 211 13.37 -3.35 -20.35
CA ASP A 211 13.84 -2.64 -19.16
C ASP A 211 14.75 -3.55 -18.33
N PRO A 212 15.99 -3.11 -18.02
CA PRO A 212 16.95 -3.93 -17.27
C PRO A 212 16.50 -4.32 -15.86
N ARG A 213 15.48 -3.66 -15.31
CA ARG A 213 14.89 -3.97 -14.00
C ARG A 213 13.96 -5.19 -14.06
N ALA A 214 13.41 -5.48 -15.23
CA ALA A 214 12.46 -6.57 -15.39
C ALA A 214 13.12 -7.93 -15.13
N GLY A 215 12.61 -8.68 -14.16
CA GLY A 215 13.05 -10.05 -13.89
C GLY A 215 14.43 -10.17 -13.24
N LEU A 216 14.83 -9.21 -12.42
CA LEU A 216 16.07 -9.29 -11.64
C LEU A 216 16.08 -10.53 -10.73
N LYS A 217 17.30 -11.05 -10.48
CA LYS A 217 17.51 -12.20 -9.60
C LYS A 217 17.06 -11.87 -8.16
N PRO A 218 16.27 -12.72 -7.51
CA PRO A 218 15.88 -12.53 -6.12
C PRO A 218 17.04 -12.72 -5.14
N GLY A 219 16.90 -12.17 -3.93
CA GLY A 219 17.83 -12.38 -2.83
C GLY A 219 17.82 -11.28 -1.78
N VAL A 220 18.14 -11.64 -0.53
CA VAL A 220 18.22 -10.65 0.56
C VAL A 220 19.43 -9.73 0.38
N TYR A 221 20.64 -10.28 0.21
CA TYR A 221 21.88 -9.51 0.07
C TYR A 221 22.63 -9.76 -1.24
N ASP A 222 22.16 -10.68 -2.08
CA ASP A 222 22.77 -11.07 -3.35
C ASP A 222 21.80 -10.98 -4.53
N ALA A 223 20.73 -10.20 -4.36
CA ALA A 223 19.78 -9.88 -5.44
C ALA A 223 20.48 -9.25 -6.65
N GLY A 224 19.91 -9.43 -7.82
CA GLY A 224 20.33 -8.72 -9.04
C GLY A 224 20.10 -7.22 -8.87
N ILE A 225 20.90 -6.40 -9.56
CA ILE A 225 20.82 -4.94 -9.50
C ILE A 225 20.74 -4.37 -10.91
N ALA A 226 19.88 -3.38 -11.10
CA ALA A 226 19.85 -2.50 -12.25
C ALA A 226 19.98 -1.04 -11.79
N ILE A 227 20.82 -0.27 -12.47
CA ILE A 227 21.11 1.13 -12.11
C ILE A 227 21.36 1.97 -13.36
N LEU A 228 20.84 3.18 -13.38
CA LEU A 228 21.01 4.14 -14.48
C LEU A 228 21.23 5.55 -13.91
N ASN A 229 22.26 6.25 -14.44
CA ASN A 229 22.57 7.65 -14.14
C ASN A 229 22.78 7.98 -12.65
N MET A 230 23.07 6.96 -11.84
CA MET A 230 23.47 7.09 -10.44
C MET A 230 24.45 5.97 -10.07
N GLU A 231 25.13 6.11 -8.95
CA GLU A 231 26.10 5.15 -8.43
C GLU A 231 25.72 4.78 -6.99
N LEU A 232 25.70 3.47 -6.68
CA LEU A 232 25.60 2.96 -5.31
C LEU A 232 26.99 3.05 -4.67
N THR A 233 27.19 4.01 -3.76
CA THR A 233 28.48 4.26 -3.11
C THR A 233 28.67 3.45 -1.84
N ALA A 234 27.59 3.12 -1.14
CA ALA A 234 27.62 2.26 0.03
C ALA A 234 26.28 1.51 0.23
N SER A 235 26.36 0.34 0.85
CA SER A 235 25.21 -0.45 1.26
C SER A 235 25.51 -1.02 2.66
N LEU A 236 24.86 -0.47 3.67
CA LEU A 236 25.05 -0.85 5.07
C LEU A 236 23.90 -1.75 5.50
N LYS A 237 24.24 -2.86 6.16
CA LYS A 237 23.24 -3.70 6.82
C LYS A 237 22.66 -2.96 8.03
N LYS A 238 21.50 -3.40 8.48
CA LYS A 238 20.93 -2.92 9.75
C LYS A 238 21.93 -3.13 10.89
N PRO A 239 22.00 -2.21 11.88
CA PRO A 239 22.90 -2.33 13.02
C PRO A 239 22.62 -3.58 13.87
N THR A 240 23.66 -4.04 14.60
CA THR A 240 23.49 -5.10 15.60
C THR A 240 22.42 -4.71 16.62
N GLY A 241 21.46 -5.60 16.86
CA GLY A 241 20.29 -5.34 17.73
C GLY A 241 19.07 -4.82 16.94
N PHE A 242 19.24 -4.42 15.68
CA PHE A 242 18.17 -4.06 14.73
C PHE A 242 18.08 -5.04 13.56
N PHE A 243 18.61 -6.23 13.75
CA PHE A 243 18.67 -7.27 12.73
C PHE A 243 18.96 -8.62 13.39
N ASP A 244 18.23 -9.66 13.00
CA ASP A 244 18.50 -11.04 13.37
C ASP A 244 19.22 -11.75 12.21
N PRO A 245 20.53 -12.02 12.31
CA PRO A 245 21.28 -12.65 11.23
C PRO A 245 20.90 -14.11 10.96
N GLU A 246 20.27 -14.78 11.94
CA GLU A 246 19.81 -16.16 11.81
C GLU A 246 18.38 -16.23 11.23
N ASN A 247 17.62 -15.15 11.34
CA ASN A 247 16.27 -15.02 10.80
C ASN A 247 16.09 -13.64 10.13
N PRO A 248 16.77 -13.38 9.00
CA PRO A 248 16.76 -12.06 8.36
C PRO A 248 15.38 -11.66 7.80
N LEU A 249 14.48 -12.60 7.62
CA LEU A 249 13.11 -12.38 7.17
C LEU A 249 12.11 -12.26 8.32
N GLU A 250 12.58 -12.31 9.56
CA GLU A 250 11.78 -12.21 10.79
C GLU A 250 10.57 -13.17 10.84
N ARG A 251 10.68 -14.30 10.16
CA ARG A 251 9.63 -15.32 10.18
C ARG A 251 9.46 -15.85 11.60
N GLY A 252 8.21 -16.07 12.00
CA GLY A 252 7.90 -16.68 13.29
C GLY A 252 8.58 -18.06 13.40
N VAL A 253 9.23 -18.31 14.54
CA VAL A 253 9.72 -19.65 14.84
C VAL A 253 8.51 -20.51 15.16
N VAL A 254 8.27 -21.54 14.36
CA VAL A 254 7.31 -22.59 14.70
C VAL A 254 7.92 -23.39 15.83
N GLU A 255 7.48 -23.18 17.07
CA GLU A 255 7.84 -24.10 18.15
C GLU A 255 7.19 -25.46 17.84
N PRO A 256 7.95 -26.56 17.84
CA PRO A 256 7.37 -27.88 17.70
C PRO A 256 6.33 -28.10 18.81
N ASP A 257 5.17 -28.60 18.46
CA ASP A 257 4.16 -28.98 19.45
C ASP A 257 4.78 -30.08 20.33
N GLU A 258 4.99 -29.82 21.63
CA GLU A 258 5.61 -30.78 22.56
C GLU A 258 4.81 -32.09 22.67
N ASP A 259 3.56 -32.11 22.16
CA ASP A 259 2.66 -33.26 22.21
C ASP A 259 2.55 -34.05 20.88
N ASP A 260 3.26 -33.68 19.82
CA ASP A 260 3.21 -34.42 18.53
C ASP A 260 4.19 -35.61 18.50
N GLU A 261 3.74 -36.77 18.98
CA GLU A 261 4.46 -38.05 18.84
C GLU A 261 4.39 -38.64 17.41
N SER A 262 3.70 -38.03 16.45
CA SER A 262 3.43 -38.60 15.12
C SER A 262 4.62 -38.52 14.17
N GLY A 263 5.50 -37.54 14.31
CA GLY A 263 6.67 -37.36 13.46
C GLY A 263 6.34 -37.07 11.99
N GLU A 264 5.09 -36.71 11.67
CA GLU A 264 4.72 -36.21 10.34
C GLU A 264 5.09 -34.73 10.21
N PRO A 265 5.55 -34.27 9.06
CA PRO A 265 5.83 -32.85 8.85
C PRO A 265 4.52 -32.07 9.01
N GLU A 266 4.50 -31.09 9.90
CA GLU A 266 3.36 -30.16 10.00
C GLU A 266 3.05 -29.56 8.63
N GLU A 267 1.77 -29.55 8.26
CA GLU A 267 1.29 -28.75 7.12
C GLU A 267 1.73 -27.29 7.32
N GLU A 268 2.25 -26.68 6.25
CA GLU A 268 2.68 -25.27 6.25
C GLU A 268 1.58 -24.42 6.91
N ARG A 269 1.90 -23.80 8.04
CA ARG A 269 0.95 -22.93 8.73
C ARG A 269 0.62 -21.77 7.79
N SER A 270 -0.66 -21.48 7.63
CA SER A 270 -1.12 -20.36 6.83
C SER A 270 -0.55 -19.03 7.37
N ILE A 271 -0.39 -18.05 6.50
CA ILE A 271 0.03 -16.67 6.84
C ILE A 271 -0.81 -16.12 8.01
N GLU A 272 -2.10 -16.48 8.10
CA GLU A 272 -3.00 -16.12 9.21
C GLU A 272 -2.55 -16.72 10.56
N SER A 273 -1.99 -17.93 10.58
CA SER A 273 -1.49 -18.55 11.82
C SER A 273 -0.15 -17.95 12.26
N ILE A 274 0.63 -17.44 11.30
CA ILE A 274 1.88 -16.70 11.57
C ILE A 274 1.56 -15.28 12.07
N ALA A 275 0.53 -14.63 11.50
CA ALA A 275 0.05 -13.32 11.93
C ALA A 275 -0.51 -13.30 13.37
N SER A 276 -0.94 -14.45 13.89
CA SER A 276 -1.34 -14.59 15.30
C SER A 276 -0.13 -14.74 16.24
N SER A 277 1.08 -14.93 15.72
CA SER A 277 2.28 -14.89 16.54
C SER A 277 2.57 -13.45 16.99
N GLN A 278 3.20 -13.27 18.15
CA GLN A 278 3.43 -11.95 18.76
C GLN A 278 4.36 -11.03 17.95
N ARG A 279 4.90 -11.49 16.83
CA ARG A 279 5.85 -10.77 15.99
C ARG A 279 5.42 -10.83 14.54
N TYR A 280 5.12 -9.67 13.97
CA TYR A 280 4.82 -9.57 12.55
C TYR A 280 6.13 -9.66 11.74
N PRO A 281 6.26 -10.58 10.77
CA PRO A 281 7.48 -10.71 9.97
C PRO A 281 7.86 -9.39 9.29
N MET A 282 9.15 -9.08 9.25
CA MET A 282 9.76 -7.94 8.56
C MET A 282 9.50 -6.56 9.18
N LEU A 283 8.49 -6.36 10.01
CA LEU A 283 8.17 -5.06 10.58
C LEU A 283 8.87 -4.78 11.91
N SER A 284 9.20 -5.78 12.72
CA SER A 284 9.81 -5.58 14.05
C SER A 284 11.15 -4.85 14.01
N PHE A 285 11.95 -5.08 12.95
CA PHE A 285 13.24 -4.43 12.71
C PHE A 285 13.27 -3.61 11.42
N SER A 286 12.11 -3.29 10.84
CA SER A 286 12.03 -2.49 9.62
C SER A 286 12.60 -1.11 9.83
N ASN A 287 13.49 -0.70 8.93
CA ASN A 287 13.87 0.71 8.83
C ASN A 287 12.69 1.50 8.25
N THR A 288 12.59 2.75 8.70
CA THR A 288 11.53 3.67 8.29
C THR A 288 12.13 4.98 7.80
N ASP A 289 11.64 6.10 8.27
CA ASP A 289 11.98 7.41 7.79
C ASP A 289 13.33 7.94 8.31
N MET A 290 13.83 9.03 7.74
CA MET A 290 15.12 9.63 8.09
C MET A 290 14.99 11.14 8.28
N ALA A 291 15.73 11.67 9.26
CA ALA A 291 15.95 13.10 9.43
C ALA A 291 17.43 13.42 9.43
N PHE A 292 17.80 14.60 8.95
CA PHE A 292 19.18 15.03 8.84
C PHE A 292 19.38 16.41 9.50
N THR A 293 20.50 16.58 10.16
CA THR A 293 20.93 17.89 10.67
C THR A 293 22.45 17.99 10.68
N GLU A 294 23.01 19.01 10.00
CA GLU A 294 24.45 19.19 9.83
C GLU A 294 25.14 17.91 9.29
N ASP A 295 26.01 17.28 10.10
CA ASP A 295 26.71 16.04 9.79
C ASP A 295 26.04 14.78 10.41
N MET A 296 24.78 14.86 10.79
CA MET A 296 24.07 13.78 11.48
C MET A 296 22.85 13.30 10.67
N LEU A 297 22.73 11.99 10.57
CA LEU A 297 21.55 11.28 10.08
C LEU A 297 20.93 10.50 11.23
N VAL A 298 19.62 10.65 11.43
CA VAL A 298 18.80 9.80 12.30
C VAL A 298 17.89 8.95 11.42
N ALA A 299 18.00 7.64 11.53
CA ALA A 299 17.15 6.68 10.84
C ALA A 299 16.19 6.02 11.82
N GLY A 300 14.90 6.19 11.57
CA GLY A 300 13.81 5.56 12.33
C GLY A 300 13.70 4.07 12.03
N SER A 301 13.05 3.36 12.93
CA SER A 301 12.77 1.93 12.82
C SER A 301 11.60 1.56 13.73
N TYR A 302 10.88 0.48 13.40
CA TYR A 302 9.87 -0.10 14.31
C TYR A 302 10.45 -0.51 15.66
N HIS A 303 11.77 -0.74 15.73
CA HIS A 303 12.49 -1.12 16.96
C HIS A 303 13.07 0.06 17.73
N GLY A 304 13.03 1.28 17.19
CA GLY A 304 13.58 2.49 17.77
C GLY A 304 14.21 3.40 16.71
N PHE A 305 15.46 3.83 16.91
CA PHE A 305 16.17 4.63 15.92
C PHE A 305 17.69 4.45 16.00
N ASN A 306 18.38 4.81 14.91
CA ASN A 306 19.82 4.76 14.78
C ASN A 306 20.37 6.15 14.43
N ILE A 307 21.45 6.57 15.07
CA ILE A 307 22.14 7.84 14.78
C ILE A 307 23.46 7.55 14.10
N TYR A 308 23.67 8.21 12.97
CA TYR A 308 24.91 8.14 12.18
C TYR A 308 25.54 9.51 12.08
N ARG A 309 26.87 9.54 12.02
CA ARG A 309 27.65 10.70 11.61
C ARG A 309 27.98 10.56 10.13
N LEU A 310 27.72 11.60 9.36
CA LEU A 310 28.07 11.66 7.95
C LEU A 310 29.51 12.16 7.80
N GLU A 311 30.30 11.42 7.04
CA GLU A 311 31.65 11.85 6.61
C GLU A 311 31.56 12.88 5.49
N GLU A 312 32.70 13.51 5.14
CA GLU A 312 32.75 14.51 4.06
C GLU A 312 32.30 13.97 2.68
N ASP A 313 32.43 12.67 2.44
CA ASP A 313 31.98 12.00 1.21
C ASP A 313 30.52 11.51 1.26
N GLY A 314 29.84 11.74 2.39
CA GLY A 314 28.47 11.33 2.66
C GLY A 314 28.34 9.94 3.29
N PHE A 315 29.45 9.23 3.60
CA PHE A 315 29.37 7.90 4.19
C PHE A 315 28.84 7.96 5.64
N PRO A 316 27.78 7.18 6.00
CA PRO A 316 27.20 7.21 7.33
C PRO A 316 27.93 6.25 8.30
N ASN A 317 28.56 6.79 9.34
CA ASN A 317 29.14 6.02 10.43
C ASN A 317 28.19 5.94 11.63
N LEU A 318 27.81 4.74 12.02
CA LEU A 318 26.93 4.53 13.18
C LEU A 318 27.56 5.07 14.48
N ILE A 319 26.83 5.96 15.17
CA ILE A 319 27.20 6.48 16.49
C ILE A 319 26.51 5.65 17.58
N THR A 320 25.18 5.50 17.49
CA THR A 320 24.39 4.81 18.51
C THR A 320 23.12 4.20 17.92
N SER A 321 22.62 3.19 18.60
CA SER A 321 21.34 2.56 18.33
C SER A 321 20.50 2.61 19.61
N VAL A 322 19.28 3.13 19.51
CA VAL A 322 18.35 3.28 20.63
C VAL A 322 17.18 2.31 20.43
N VAL A 323 17.07 1.32 21.33
CA VAL A 323 15.95 0.39 21.32
C VAL A 323 14.78 1.02 22.07
N CYS A 324 13.71 1.31 21.37
CA CYS A 324 12.51 1.93 21.91
C CYS A 324 11.31 1.66 20.98
N PRO A 325 10.77 0.43 20.98
CA PRO A 325 9.72 0.03 20.06
C PRO A 325 8.48 0.89 20.20
N GLY A 326 7.79 1.11 19.10
CA GLY A 326 6.59 1.95 19.11
C GLY A 326 5.82 1.97 17.78
N GLY A 327 6.17 1.11 16.85
CA GLY A 327 5.62 1.10 15.50
C GLY A 327 6.50 1.87 14.55
N GLN A 328 5.95 2.56 13.57
CA GLN A 328 6.64 3.13 12.43
C GLN A 328 7.90 3.96 12.77
N GLY A 329 7.85 4.77 13.84
CA GLY A 329 9.05 5.42 14.37
C GLY A 329 9.61 6.55 13.51
N ASP A 330 8.76 7.28 12.77
CA ASP A 330 9.15 8.45 12.01
C ASP A 330 9.82 9.49 12.89
N VAL A 331 10.86 10.12 12.37
CA VAL A 331 11.73 11.01 13.12
C VAL A 331 11.82 12.40 12.51
N SER A 332 11.91 13.42 13.39
CA SER A 332 12.27 14.78 13.02
C SER A 332 13.24 15.36 14.04
N VAL A 333 14.11 16.27 13.62
CA VAL A 333 15.11 16.91 14.48
C VAL A 333 14.93 18.42 14.47
N VAL A 334 14.91 19.04 15.67
CA VAL A 334 14.92 20.50 15.83
C VAL A 334 15.96 20.89 16.85
N GLY A 335 17.10 21.39 16.40
CA GLY A 335 18.27 21.63 17.26
C GLY A 335 18.79 20.33 17.87
N ASP A 336 18.79 20.22 19.20
CA ASP A 336 19.20 19.01 19.92
C ASP A 336 17.99 18.15 20.36
N LEU A 337 16.80 18.41 19.86
CA LEU A 337 15.60 17.66 20.18
C LEU A 337 15.19 16.76 18.99
N LEU A 338 15.09 15.46 19.24
CA LEU A 338 14.50 14.49 18.34
C LEU A 338 13.06 14.22 18.72
N ILE A 339 12.17 14.24 17.75
CA ILE A 339 10.75 13.88 17.85
C ILE A 339 10.60 12.51 17.17
N MET A 340 9.91 11.57 17.80
CA MET A 340 9.68 10.21 17.27
C MET A 340 8.20 9.85 17.37
N SER A 341 7.61 9.42 16.26
CA SER A 341 6.24 8.92 16.16
C SER A 341 6.06 7.55 16.80
N VAL A 342 4.91 7.33 17.45
CA VAL A 342 4.52 6.06 18.07
C VAL A 342 3.06 5.76 17.81
N GLN A 343 2.77 4.68 17.08
CA GLN A 343 1.39 4.27 16.81
C GLN A 343 1.07 2.82 17.17
N ASP A 344 2.09 1.98 17.39
CA ASP A 344 1.88 0.56 17.69
C ASP A 344 1.06 0.38 18.97
N THR A 345 0.09 -0.52 18.91
CA THR A 345 -0.78 -0.85 20.05
C THR A 345 -0.03 -1.45 21.24
N ARG A 346 1.21 -1.89 21.05
CA ARG A 346 2.10 -2.44 22.06
C ARG A 346 3.11 -1.42 22.61
N GLY A 347 3.11 -0.17 22.10
CA GLY A 347 4.02 0.88 22.53
C GLY A 347 3.90 1.19 24.02
N ARG A 348 5.04 1.42 24.68
CA ARG A 348 5.18 1.77 26.11
C ARG A 348 5.97 3.05 26.27
N LEU A 349 5.63 3.85 27.27
CA LEU A 349 6.37 5.10 27.56
C LEU A 349 7.82 4.83 28.03
N ASP A 350 8.07 3.73 28.70
CA ASP A 350 9.38 3.32 29.21
C ASP A 350 10.25 2.56 28.18
N CYS A 351 9.81 2.48 26.92
CA CYS A 351 10.46 1.71 25.86
C CYS A 351 10.58 0.20 26.17
N GLY A 352 9.71 -0.34 27.03
CA GLY A 352 9.72 -1.77 27.38
C GLY A 352 9.44 -2.66 26.16
N LEU A 353 10.13 -3.80 26.11
CA LEU A 353 10.06 -4.76 24.99
C LEU A 353 8.91 -5.76 25.14
N GLU A 354 8.36 -5.89 26.33
CA GLU A 354 7.28 -6.82 26.66
C GLU A 354 5.94 -6.44 26.03
N GLY A 355 5.83 -5.21 25.51
CA GLY A 355 4.58 -4.68 24.99
C GLY A 355 3.54 -4.44 26.09
N VAL A 356 2.28 -4.43 25.75
CA VAL A 356 1.15 -4.26 26.68
C VAL A 356 0.03 -5.24 26.34
N ASP A 357 -0.74 -5.64 27.35
CA ASP A 357 -1.93 -6.47 27.17
C ASP A 357 -3.02 -5.75 26.36
N PRO A 358 -4.05 -6.46 25.88
CA PRO A 358 -5.19 -5.85 25.18
C PRO A 358 -5.80 -4.66 25.93
N GLU A 359 -6.45 -3.78 25.18
CA GLU A 359 -7.13 -2.59 25.72
C GLU A 359 -8.27 -2.97 26.71
N PRO A 360 -8.54 -2.15 27.75
CA PRO A 360 -7.77 -0.98 28.16
C PRO A 360 -6.51 -1.30 29.00
N ASN A 361 -5.42 -0.53 28.84
CA ASN A 361 -4.20 -0.73 29.59
C ASN A 361 -3.46 0.59 29.88
N ASP A 362 -3.18 0.88 31.16
CA ASP A 362 -2.56 2.14 31.63
C ASP A 362 -1.08 2.28 31.17
N GLU A 363 -0.41 1.19 30.80
CA GLU A 363 0.99 1.21 30.36
C GLU A 363 1.13 1.52 28.87
N ARG A 364 0.04 1.51 28.11
CA ARG A 364 0.06 1.79 26.69
C ARG A 364 0.39 3.24 26.40
N PHE A 365 1.30 3.42 25.47
CA PHE A 365 1.67 4.73 24.94
C PHE A 365 1.51 4.77 23.42
N ARG A 366 0.77 5.77 22.92
CA ARG A 366 0.70 6.13 21.52
C ARG A 366 0.71 7.65 21.39
N GLY A 367 1.49 8.20 20.46
CA GLY A 367 1.67 9.63 20.25
C GLY A 367 3.10 9.96 19.84
N ILE A 368 3.71 11.01 20.36
CA ILE A 368 5.08 11.38 20.06
C ILE A 368 5.98 11.28 21.30
N ARG A 369 7.19 10.79 21.13
CA ARG A 369 8.27 10.81 22.13
C ARG A 369 9.27 11.89 21.78
N LEU A 370 9.91 12.45 22.80
CA LEU A 370 10.91 13.51 22.67
C LEU A 370 12.21 13.08 23.32
N PHE A 371 13.29 13.14 22.56
CA PHE A 371 14.62 12.79 23.05
C PHE A 371 15.58 13.97 22.93
N ASP A 372 16.37 14.20 23.99
CA ASP A 372 17.54 15.07 23.95
C ASP A 372 18.70 14.29 23.33
N ILE A 373 19.18 14.78 22.18
CA ILE A 373 20.30 14.22 21.41
C ILE A 373 21.52 15.17 21.38
N SER A 374 21.60 16.12 22.32
CA SER A 374 22.78 16.99 22.47
C SER A 374 24.07 16.19 22.69
N ASN A 375 23.95 15.00 23.28
CA ASN A 375 24.98 13.95 23.23
C ASN A 375 24.45 12.79 22.38
N PRO A 376 24.78 12.69 21.10
CA PRO A 376 24.23 11.65 20.21
C PRO A 376 24.70 10.22 20.57
N GLU A 377 25.74 10.07 21.41
CA GLU A 377 26.17 8.75 21.94
C GLU A 377 25.26 8.25 23.09
N MET A 378 24.49 9.15 23.72
CA MET A 378 23.65 8.86 24.89
C MET A 378 22.34 9.65 24.86
N PRO A 379 21.44 9.41 23.88
CA PRO A 379 20.13 10.05 23.83
C PRO A 379 19.31 9.81 25.09
N VAL A 380 18.54 10.81 25.52
CA VAL A 380 17.70 10.72 26.73
C VAL A 380 16.28 11.12 26.40
N GLN A 381 15.29 10.28 26.72
CA GLN A 381 13.88 10.65 26.60
C GLN A 381 13.54 11.76 27.61
N VAL A 382 13.10 12.94 27.14
CA VAL A 382 12.85 14.13 27.94
C VAL A 382 11.39 14.57 27.98
N GLY A 383 10.55 13.96 27.15
CA GLY A 383 9.12 14.26 27.11
C GLY A 383 8.35 13.31 26.21
N ALA A 384 7.04 13.41 26.29
CA ALA A 384 6.11 12.66 25.44
C ALA A 384 4.73 13.31 25.42
N VAL A 385 3.99 13.12 24.33
CA VAL A 385 2.58 13.54 24.22
C VAL A 385 1.78 12.35 23.75
N GLN A 386 0.75 11.97 24.52
CA GLN A 386 -0.19 10.92 24.11
C GLN A 386 -1.31 11.52 23.26
N THR A 387 -1.77 10.75 22.27
CA THR A 387 -2.87 11.09 21.37
C THR A 387 -3.87 9.95 21.28
N CYS A 388 -5.10 10.23 20.81
CA CYS A 388 -6.17 9.22 20.73
C CYS A 388 -5.88 8.13 19.69
N ARG A 389 -5.16 8.46 18.62
CA ARG A 389 -4.91 7.54 17.49
C ARG A 389 -3.42 7.30 17.24
N GLY A 390 -2.58 7.64 18.22
CA GLY A 390 -1.13 7.55 18.04
C GLY A 390 -0.57 8.64 17.15
N SER A 391 0.64 8.41 16.67
CA SER A 391 1.30 9.21 15.65
C SER A 391 1.86 8.26 14.61
N HIS A 392 1.28 8.29 13.42
CA HIS A 392 1.81 7.59 12.26
C HIS A 392 3.01 8.39 11.73
N THR A 393 2.73 9.65 11.36
CA THR A 393 3.71 10.66 11.02
C THR A 393 3.49 11.92 11.84
N HIS A 394 4.44 12.83 11.82
CA HIS A 394 4.31 14.17 12.40
C HIS A 394 5.08 15.18 11.55
N SER A 395 4.59 16.41 11.51
CA SER A 395 5.20 17.48 10.71
C SER A 395 5.64 18.62 11.62
N VAL A 396 6.89 19.02 11.55
CA VAL A 396 7.40 20.21 12.23
C VAL A 396 6.95 21.45 11.44
N VAL A 397 5.91 22.11 11.91
CA VAL A 397 5.29 23.25 11.21
C VAL A 397 6.09 24.52 11.42
N GLU A 398 6.47 24.80 12.66
CA GLU A 398 7.26 25.97 13.05
C GLU A 398 8.17 25.61 14.23
N GLY A 399 9.39 26.07 14.19
CA GLY A 399 10.29 25.96 15.34
C GLY A 399 11.78 26.08 15.02
N PRO A 400 12.50 26.63 15.99
CA PRO A 400 11.99 27.25 17.23
C PRO A 400 11.36 28.62 17.01
N THR A 401 10.20 28.86 17.59
CA THR A 401 9.56 30.18 17.62
C THR A 401 10.37 31.16 18.48
N SER A 402 10.04 32.44 18.41
CA SER A 402 10.74 33.48 19.20
C SER A 402 10.58 33.30 20.72
N ASP A 403 9.57 32.58 21.19
CA ASP A 403 9.34 32.24 22.61
C ASP A 403 9.78 30.79 22.94
N GLY A 404 10.59 30.19 22.10
CA GLY A 404 11.25 28.89 22.37
C GLY A 404 10.31 27.68 22.30
N LYS A 405 9.39 27.68 21.34
CA LYS A 405 8.45 26.56 21.12
C LYS A 405 8.62 25.94 19.74
N ILE A 406 8.18 24.71 19.61
CA ILE A 406 7.99 24.00 18.34
C ILE A 406 6.50 23.71 18.20
N ILE A 407 5.94 23.94 17.02
CA ILE A 407 4.57 23.54 16.66
C ILE A 407 4.65 22.35 15.72
N VAL A 408 3.90 21.31 16.06
CA VAL A 408 3.87 20.04 15.30
C VAL A 408 2.42 19.69 14.95
N PHE A 409 2.18 19.29 13.70
CA PHE A 409 0.96 18.58 13.33
C PHE A 409 1.18 17.10 13.53
N ASN A 410 0.21 16.41 14.11
CA ASN A 410 0.24 14.98 14.34
C ASN A 410 -0.86 14.29 13.53
N SER A 411 -0.45 13.30 12.79
CA SER A 411 -1.33 12.42 12.02
C SER A 411 -1.38 11.04 12.69
N GLY A 412 -2.54 10.69 13.24
CA GLY A 412 -2.77 9.40 13.89
C GLY A 412 -3.66 8.53 13.02
N THR A 413 -3.19 7.34 12.66
CA THR A 413 -3.92 6.39 11.80
C THR A 413 -4.37 5.11 12.53
N SER A 414 -3.92 4.90 13.77
CA SER A 414 -4.35 3.75 14.57
C SER A 414 -5.83 3.82 14.97
N SER A 415 -6.36 2.69 15.46
CA SER A 415 -7.66 2.64 16.14
C SER A 415 -7.74 3.66 17.27
N ILE A 416 -8.94 4.17 17.53
CA ILE A 416 -9.18 5.09 18.66
C ILE A 416 -8.96 4.31 19.97
N ARG A 417 -8.23 4.92 20.90
CA ARG A 417 -7.99 4.34 22.24
C ARG A 417 -9.25 4.33 23.07
N ASP A 418 -9.37 3.31 23.93
CA ASP A 418 -10.44 3.23 24.90
C ASP A 418 -10.42 4.44 25.86
N GLN A 419 -11.61 4.97 26.20
CA GLN A 419 -11.76 6.11 27.14
C GLN A 419 -11.29 5.79 28.57
N GLU A 420 -11.20 4.51 28.94
CA GLU A 420 -10.62 4.08 30.21
C GLU A 420 -9.08 4.26 30.21
N GLU A 421 -8.42 4.17 29.04
CA GLU A 421 -6.99 4.48 28.90
C GLU A 421 -6.73 5.99 28.78
N MET A 422 -7.52 6.67 27.96
CA MET A 422 -7.34 8.10 27.69
C MET A 422 -8.69 8.79 27.58
N VAL A 423 -8.97 9.64 28.56
CA VAL A 423 -10.18 10.46 28.59
C VAL A 423 -10.22 11.35 27.34
N ASP A 424 -11.41 11.61 26.81
CA ASP A 424 -11.67 12.41 25.59
C ASP A 424 -11.32 11.73 24.26
N CYS A 425 -11.01 10.43 24.22
CA CYS A 425 -10.93 9.65 22.99
C CYS A 425 -12.30 9.03 22.69
N PHE A 426 -13.07 9.68 21.84
CA PHE A 426 -14.42 9.22 21.47
C PHE A 426 -14.41 8.57 20.10
N GLU A 427 -15.12 7.44 19.99
CA GLU A 427 -15.38 6.78 18.71
C GLU A 427 -16.33 7.61 17.83
N ASP A 428 -16.49 7.20 16.58
CA ASP A 428 -17.47 7.80 15.68
C ASP A 428 -18.89 7.37 16.06
N ILE A 429 -19.57 8.25 16.78
CA ILE A 429 -20.98 8.09 17.09
C ILE A 429 -21.76 9.09 16.22
N PRO A 430 -22.69 8.65 15.36
CA PRO A 430 -23.40 9.56 14.48
C PRO A 430 -24.06 10.73 15.22
N GLY A 431 -23.62 11.96 14.86
CA GLY A 431 -24.12 13.19 15.48
C GLY A 431 -23.33 13.65 16.73
N ASP A 432 -22.26 12.95 17.11
CA ASP A 432 -21.33 13.40 18.16
C ASP A 432 -20.09 14.05 17.50
N ASP A 433 -19.86 15.33 17.79
CA ASP A 433 -18.75 16.11 17.25
C ASP A 433 -17.43 15.93 18.03
N ARG A 434 -17.43 15.10 19.06
CA ARG A 434 -16.24 14.83 19.90
C ARG A 434 -15.37 13.70 19.38
N THR A 435 -15.75 13.05 18.26
CA THR A 435 -14.97 11.93 17.71
C THR A 435 -13.49 12.26 17.52
N ALA A 436 -12.62 11.29 17.73
CA ALA A 436 -11.18 11.39 17.44
C ALA A 436 -10.85 11.22 15.96
N LEU A 437 -11.84 10.86 15.12
CA LEU A 437 -11.75 10.85 13.66
C LEU A 437 -11.96 12.26 13.10
N PHE A 438 -11.66 12.42 11.82
CA PHE A 438 -11.93 13.64 11.03
C PHE A 438 -11.23 14.91 11.52
N ARG A 439 -10.10 14.76 12.24
CA ARG A 439 -9.32 15.87 12.79
C ARG A 439 -7.83 15.55 12.76
N ILE A 440 -7.01 16.57 12.95
CA ILE A 440 -5.58 16.44 13.24
C ILE A 440 -5.31 17.02 14.63
N ASP A 441 -4.20 16.62 15.27
CA ASP A 441 -3.79 17.23 16.53
C ASP A 441 -2.66 18.23 16.29
N VAL A 442 -2.76 19.41 16.91
CA VAL A 442 -1.73 20.44 16.92
C VAL A 442 -1.03 20.39 18.28
N ILE A 443 0.26 20.09 18.26
CA ILE A 443 1.08 19.90 19.48
C ILE A 443 2.05 21.07 19.63
N GLU A 444 2.12 21.61 20.86
CA GLU A 444 3.11 22.60 21.29
C GLU A 444 4.19 21.92 22.13
N ILE A 445 5.46 22.09 21.75
CA ILE A 445 6.62 21.54 22.45
C ILE A 445 7.51 22.70 22.94
N PRO A 446 7.55 23.00 24.25
CA PRO A 446 8.49 23.97 24.82
C PRO A 446 9.92 23.41 24.84
N ILE A 447 10.87 24.03 24.16
CA ILE A 447 12.24 23.52 24.04
C ILE A 447 12.95 23.47 25.41
N ASP A 448 12.76 24.49 26.24
CA ASP A 448 13.37 24.57 27.58
C ASP A 448 12.81 23.51 28.55
N ASN A 449 11.62 22.98 28.28
CA ASN A 449 10.98 21.98 29.12
C ASN A 449 10.07 21.05 28.30
N PRO A 450 10.62 20.11 27.53
CA PRO A 450 9.86 19.21 26.66
C PRO A 450 8.83 18.34 27.39
N SER A 451 8.99 18.12 28.70
CA SER A 451 8.01 17.39 29.52
C SER A 451 6.66 18.12 29.69
N ASN A 452 6.59 19.41 29.34
CA ASN A 452 5.36 20.20 29.33
C ASN A 452 4.66 20.26 27.95
N SER A 453 5.09 19.44 27.01
CA SER A 453 4.46 19.33 25.69
C SER A 453 3.01 18.87 25.80
N LYS A 454 2.17 19.38 24.91
CA LYS A 454 0.72 19.11 24.96
C LYS A 454 0.04 19.37 23.62
N ILE A 455 -1.09 18.73 23.41
CA ILE A 455 -2.04 19.11 22.36
C ILE A 455 -2.65 20.47 22.74
N ILE A 456 -2.61 21.44 21.84
CA ILE A 456 -3.17 22.79 22.03
C ILE A 456 -4.45 23.03 21.23
N ASP A 457 -4.66 22.26 20.15
CA ASP A 457 -5.86 22.29 19.32
C ASP A 457 -6.04 20.95 18.59
N SER A 458 -7.26 20.62 18.20
CA SER A 458 -7.59 19.44 17.39
C SER A 458 -8.65 19.81 16.34
N PRO A 459 -8.28 20.62 15.32
CA PRO A 459 -9.23 21.13 14.35
C PRO A 459 -9.80 20.03 13.46
N THR A 460 -11.13 20.10 13.23
CA THR A 460 -11.88 19.19 12.35
C THR A 460 -11.72 19.59 10.88
N VAL A 461 -10.50 19.43 10.36
CA VAL A 461 -10.12 19.89 9.02
C VAL A 461 -10.85 19.21 7.86
N PHE A 462 -11.50 18.08 8.14
CA PHE A 462 -12.29 17.32 7.14
C PHE A 462 -13.79 17.71 7.17
N ALA A 463 -14.21 18.64 8.04
CA ALA A 463 -15.58 19.11 8.07
C ALA A 463 -15.96 19.82 6.77
N ASP A 464 -17.21 19.64 6.33
CA ASP A 464 -17.77 20.44 5.24
C ASP A 464 -17.82 21.93 5.63
N LEU A 465 -17.25 22.79 4.80
CA LEU A 465 -17.05 24.21 5.11
C LEU A 465 -18.37 25.02 5.18
N GLU A 466 -19.44 24.54 4.52
CA GLU A 466 -20.73 25.23 4.49
C GLU A 466 -21.68 24.72 5.59
N THR A 467 -21.73 23.41 5.79
CA THR A 467 -22.69 22.76 6.69
C THR A 467 -22.11 22.44 8.06
N GLY A 468 -20.76 22.33 8.18
CA GLY A 468 -20.07 21.93 9.40
C GLY A 468 -20.17 20.43 9.71
N VAL A 469 -20.62 19.61 8.76
CA VAL A 469 -20.61 18.14 8.91
C VAL A 469 -19.16 17.68 8.96
N ILE A 470 -18.76 16.99 10.03
CA ILE A 470 -17.36 16.62 10.29
C ILE A 470 -16.80 15.60 9.28
N ALA A 471 -17.61 14.67 8.76
CA ALA A 471 -17.28 13.77 7.67
C ALA A 471 -17.67 14.39 6.31
N GLY A 472 -17.11 15.54 5.98
CA GLY A 472 -17.50 16.37 4.83
C GLY A 472 -16.75 16.07 3.53
N LEU A 473 -15.75 15.17 3.54
CA LEU A 473 -14.93 14.81 2.37
C LEU A 473 -15.31 13.43 1.84
N TRP A 474 -14.39 12.72 1.19
CA TRP A 474 -14.67 11.41 0.59
C TRP A 474 -15.14 10.39 1.62
N ARG A 475 -16.22 9.67 1.29
CA ARG A 475 -16.90 8.76 2.21
C ARG A 475 -16.44 7.31 2.13
N GLY A 476 -15.42 7.04 1.33
CA GLY A 476 -14.98 5.69 0.99
C GLY A 476 -15.78 5.07 -0.16
N GLY A 477 -15.25 3.99 -0.73
CA GLY A 477 -15.82 3.28 -1.84
C GLY A 477 -15.28 3.72 -3.20
N ASP A 478 -15.86 3.17 -4.27
CA ASP A 478 -15.46 3.49 -5.63
C ASP A 478 -16.04 4.83 -6.12
N HIS A 479 -15.41 5.38 -7.18
CA HIS A 479 -15.86 6.61 -7.84
C HIS A 479 -16.78 6.32 -9.06
N GLY A 480 -17.19 5.09 -9.25
CA GLY A 480 -18.00 4.58 -10.34
C GLY A 480 -17.37 3.37 -11.04
N ASP A 481 -17.98 2.90 -12.11
CA ASP A 481 -17.49 1.72 -12.84
C ASP A 481 -16.02 1.89 -13.29
N GLU A 482 -15.21 0.86 -13.14
CA GLU A 482 -13.80 0.80 -13.56
C GLU A 482 -12.89 1.82 -12.83
N THR A 483 -13.26 2.26 -11.62
CA THR A 483 -12.43 3.10 -10.76
C THR A 483 -11.92 2.31 -9.57
N GLN A 484 -10.96 2.90 -8.83
CA GLN A 484 -10.41 2.29 -7.62
C GLN A 484 -11.36 2.48 -6.44
N GLU A 485 -11.43 1.50 -5.55
CA GLU A 485 -11.99 1.70 -4.23
C GLU A 485 -11.00 2.56 -3.42
N THR A 486 -11.46 3.72 -2.97
CA THR A 486 -10.66 4.70 -2.24
C THR A 486 -11.10 4.74 -0.78
N GLU A 487 -10.14 4.75 0.14
CA GLU A 487 -10.41 4.84 1.57
C GLU A 487 -11.19 6.11 1.95
N ILE A 488 -11.89 6.04 3.08
CA ILE A 488 -12.60 7.19 3.65
C ILE A 488 -11.61 8.25 4.12
N THR A 489 -11.95 9.54 3.95
CA THR A 489 -11.15 10.64 4.48
C THR A 489 -11.50 10.91 5.94
N ASP A 490 -10.91 10.16 6.85
CA ASP A 490 -11.08 10.32 8.31
C ASP A 490 -9.78 10.67 9.05
N GLN A 491 -8.67 10.72 8.32
CA GLN A 491 -7.30 10.96 8.80
C GLN A 491 -6.41 11.47 7.67
N CYS A 492 -5.24 12.03 8.00
CA CYS A 492 -4.14 12.16 7.04
C CYS A 492 -3.11 11.08 7.34
N HIS A 493 -2.48 10.55 6.28
CA HIS A 493 -1.25 9.78 6.42
C HIS A 493 -0.11 10.76 6.65
N ASP A 494 0.23 11.59 5.65
CA ASP A 494 1.23 12.64 5.77
C ASP A 494 0.62 14.04 5.59
N ILE A 495 1.23 15.01 6.29
CA ILE A 495 1.00 16.44 6.05
C ILE A 495 2.36 17.08 5.81
N THR A 496 2.65 17.44 4.58
CA THR A 496 3.91 18.14 4.26
C THR A 496 3.71 19.65 4.34
N VAL A 497 4.45 20.28 5.22
CA VAL A 497 4.39 21.72 5.44
C VAL A 497 5.40 22.48 4.60
N PHE A 498 5.01 23.62 4.06
CA PHE A 498 5.83 24.55 3.30
C PHE A 498 5.70 25.97 3.93
N PRO A 499 6.36 26.22 5.07
CA PRO A 499 6.11 27.40 5.90
C PRO A 499 6.37 28.73 5.20
N SER A 500 7.34 28.80 4.28
CA SER A 500 7.67 30.02 3.55
C SER A 500 6.55 30.55 2.66
N ALA A 501 5.66 29.68 2.19
CA ALA A 501 4.44 30.02 1.45
C ALA A 501 3.19 30.01 2.34
N SER A 502 3.32 29.72 3.64
CA SER A 502 2.20 29.49 4.57
C SER A 502 1.22 28.42 4.09
N LEU A 503 1.74 27.39 3.42
CA LEU A 503 0.96 26.27 2.88
C LEU A 503 1.35 24.96 3.54
N ALA A 504 0.41 24.02 3.56
CA ALA A 504 0.70 22.61 3.75
C ALA A 504 -0.16 21.76 2.80
N ALA A 505 0.34 20.60 2.42
CA ALA A 505 -0.38 19.62 1.62
C ALA A 505 -0.57 18.34 2.43
N GLY A 506 -1.81 17.90 2.61
CA GLY A 506 -2.16 16.67 3.30
C GLY A 506 -2.55 15.59 2.31
N ALA A 507 -1.92 14.42 2.42
CA ALA A 507 -2.38 13.20 1.79
C ALA A 507 -3.24 12.46 2.81
N CYS A 508 -4.56 12.53 2.65
CA CYS A 508 -5.49 12.23 3.72
C CYS A 508 -6.46 11.11 3.34
N SER A 509 -5.93 9.88 3.25
CA SER A 509 -6.67 8.65 2.92
C SER A 509 -7.43 8.76 1.60
N GLY A 510 -8.58 9.42 1.57
CA GLY A 510 -9.44 9.57 0.37
C GLY A 510 -9.25 10.87 -0.41
N ASN A 511 -8.48 11.84 0.09
CA ASN A 511 -8.30 13.16 -0.52
C ASN A 511 -6.86 13.68 -0.45
N GLY A 512 -6.44 14.38 -1.50
CA GLY A 512 -5.36 15.36 -1.41
C GLY A 512 -5.93 16.70 -0.95
N ILE A 513 -5.29 17.34 0.04
CA ILE A 513 -5.80 18.55 0.70
C ILE A 513 -4.74 19.64 0.70
N LEU A 514 -5.15 20.88 0.44
CA LEU A 514 -4.29 22.04 0.60
C LEU A 514 -4.76 22.87 1.83
N PHE A 515 -3.80 23.23 2.70
CA PHE A 515 -4.04 24.00 3.91
C PHE A 515 -3.38 25.37 3.87
N ASP A 516 -4.05 26.37 4.43
CA ASP A 516 -3.46 27.63 4.90
C ASP A 516 -2.94 27.43 6.33
N ILE A 517 -1.64 27.60 6.53
CA ILE A 517 -0.94 27.53 7.82
C ILE A 517 -0.31 28.87 8.21
N SER A 518 -0.88 29.99 7.74
CA SER A 518 -0.43 31.35 8.13
C SER A 518 -0.52 31.59 9.65
N ASP A 519 -1.44 30.90 10.34
CA ASP A 519 -1.41 30.66 11.79
C ASP A 519 -1.12 29.17 12.00
N PRO A 520 0.13 28.79 12.35
CA PRO A 520 0.53 27.40 12.50
C PRO A 520 -0.22 26.66 13.62
N THR A 521 -0.88 27.38 14.52
CA THR A 521 -1.70 26.79 15.58
C THR A 521 -3.16 26.54 15.15
N LYS A 522 -3.56 27.00 13.96
CA LYS A 522 -4.94 26.95 13.45
C LYS A 522 -4.99 26.69 11.95
N PRO A 523 -4.53 25.52 11.49
CA PRO A 523 -4.57 25.18 10.07
C PRO A 523 -6.00 25.20 9.54
N LYS A 524 -6.15 25.63 8.28
CA LYS A 524 -7.44 25.69 7.60
C LYS A 524 -7.33 25.04 6.24
N ARG A 525 -8.25 24.15 5.91
CA ARG A 525 -8.37 23.63 4.56
C ARG A 525 -8.82 24.76 3.61
N ILE A 526 -8.13 24.88 2.47
CA ILE A 526 -8.44 25.86 1.43
C ILE A 526 -8.85 25.20 0.11
N ASP A 527 -8.40 23.98 -0.15
CA ASP A 527 -8.81 23.19 -1.31
C ASP A 527 -8.69 21.69 -1.02
N ASP A 528 -9.41 20.86 -1.79
CA ASP A 528 -9.34 19.42 -1.73
C ASP A 528 -9.64 18.77 -3.08
N VAL A 529 -9.01 17.64 -3.36
CA VAL A 529 -9.16 16.87 -4.60
C VAL A 529 -9.30 15.38 -4.31
N THR A 530 -9.94 14.66 -5.24
CA THR A 530 -9.99 13.18 -5.29
C THR A 530 -9.36 12.70 -6.59
N ASP A 531 -8.93 11.44 -6.63
CA ASP A 531 -8.44 10.77 -7.83
C ASP A 531 -9.08 9.39 -7.95
N THR A 532 -9.60 9.06 -9.11
CA THR A 532 -10.33 7.81 -9.36
C THR A 532 -9.43 6.58 -9.45
N GLY A 533 -8.11 6.78 -9.51
CA GLY A 533 -7.11 5.72 -9.52
C GLY A 533 -6.42 5.52 -8.17
N PHE A 534 -6.60 6.43 -7.23
CA PHE A 534 -5.98 6.33 -5.91
C PHE A 534 -6.83 5.51 -4.95
N ALA A 535 -6.21 4.52 -4.30
CA ALA A 535 -6.82 3.78 -3.21
C ALA A 535 -6.54 4.42 -1.85
N TYR A 536 -5.31 4.95 -1.67
CA TYR A 536 -4.90 5.53 -0.38
C TYR A 536 -3.92 6.69 -0.58
N TRP A 537 -4.36 7.92 -0.35
CA TRP A 537 -3.52 9.12 -0.38
C TRP A 537 -2.52 9.09 0.77
N HIS A 538 -1.22 9.00 0.44
CA HIS A 538 -0.16 8.68 1.38
C HIS A 538 0.74 9.86 1.72
N SER A 539 1.47 10.42 0.74
CA SER A 539 2.40 11.52 0.98
C SER A 539 2.23 12.65 -0.03
N ALA A 540 2.78 13.81 0.30
CA ALA A 540 2.76 15.01 -0.53
C ALA A 540 4.15 15.65 -0.58
N THR A 541 4.56 16.17 -1.75
CA THR A 541 5.84 16.87 -1.92
C THR A 541 5.64 18.09 -2.80
N PHE A 542 5.96 19.29 -2.29
CA PHE A 542 5.96 20.52 -3.07
C PHE A 542 7.22 20.60 -3.95
N ASN A 543 7.14 21.30 -5.07
CA ASN A 543 8.34 21.75 -5.75
C ASN A 543 9.03 22.88 -4.95
N ASN A 544 10.26 23.26 -5.35
CA ASN A 544 11.04 24.26 -4.60
C ASN A 544 10.37 25.63 -4.47
N GLU A 545 9.51 26.01 -5.40
CA GLU A 545 8.78 27.28 -5.43
C GLU A 545 7.42 27.22 -4.72
N GLY A 546 6.94 26.05 -4.30
CA GLY A 546 5.61 25.86 -3.70
C GLY A 546 4.46 26.12 -4.68
N THR A 547 4.69 25.95 -5.97
CA THR A 547 3.71 26.16 -7.05
C THR A 547 3.15 24.87 -7.62
N LYS A 548 3.74 23.73 -7.26
CA LYS A 548 3.30 22.40 -7.61
C LYS A 548 3.32 21.50 -6.40
N VAL A 549 2.48 20.49 -6.40
CA VAL A 549 2.51 19.41 -5.41
C VAL A 549 2.31 18.06 -6.11
N LEU A 550 3.11 17.08 -5.68
CA LEU A 550 3.02 15.70 -6.09
C LEU A 550 2.46 14.91 -4.91
N PHE A 551 1.36 14.17 -5.13
CA PHE A 551 0.80 13.23 -4.16
C PHE A 551 1.10 11.80 -4.56
N THR A 552 1.25 10.90 -3.60
CA THR A 552 1.49 9.48 -3.81
C THR A 552 0.30 8.64 -3.40
N ASP A 553 0.05 7.56 -4.15
CA ASP A 553 -0.92 6.51 -3.82
C ASP A 553 -0.18 5.28 -3.26
N GLU A 554 -0.30 5.04 -1.97
CA GLU A 554 0.25 3.84 -1.33
C GLU A 554 -0.78 2.70 -1.31
N TRP A 555 -1.23 2.30 -2.44
CA TRP A 555 -2.26 1.29 -2.61
C TRP A 555 -1.98 -0.01 -1.82
N GLY A 556 -2.86 -0.31 -0.86
CA GLY A 556 -2.71 -1.49 0.00
C GLY A 556 -1.65 -1.36 1.09
N GLY A 557 -1.29 -0.11 1.53
CA GLY A 557 -0.36 0.14 2.63
C GLY A 557 1.05 -0.41 2.36
N GLY A 558 1.55 -0.28 1.12
CA GLY A 558 2.88 -0.75 0.72
C GLY A 558 3.02 -2.27 0.62
N GLY A 559 1.99 -3.06 0.94
CA GLY A 559 2.04 -4.52 0.95
C GLY A 559 1.61 -5.18 -0.37
N ARG A 560 1.44 -4.44 -1.46
CA ARG A 560 0.87 -4.95 -2.71
C ARG A 560 1.79 -4.74 -3.92
N ALA A 561 1.72 -5.66 -4.89
CA ALA A 561 2.33 -5.52 -6.20
C ALA A 561 1.42 -4.66 -7.09
N ARG A 562 1.83 -3.41 -7.39
CA ARG A 562 1.08 -2.47 -8.27
C ARG A 562 1.96 -1.85 -9.37
N CYS A 563 3.15 -2.41 -9.61
CA CYS A 563 4.00 -2.06 -10.75
C CYS A 563 4.08 -3.21 -11.77
N ARG A 564 3.04 -4.04 -11.84
CA ARG A 564 2.96 -5.11 -12.83
C ARG A 564 2.76 -4.53 -14.22
N ALA A 565 3.15 -5.26 -15.25
CA ALA A 565 3.09 -4.79 -16.64
C ALA A 565 1.68 -4.37 -17.12
N TRP A 566 0.64 -4.86 -16.48
CA TRP A 566 -0.76 -4.63 -16.82
C TRP A 566 -1.50 -3.68 -15.87
N ASP A 567 -0.89 -3.30 -14.74
CA ASP A 567 -1.52 -2.37 -13.79
C ASP A 567 -1.77 -1.01 -14.46
N PRO A 568 -2.93 -0.38 -14.25
CA PRO A 568 -3.18 0.98 -14.72
C PRO A 568 -2.13 1.96 -14.22
N ILE A 569 -1.80 2.95 -15.07
CA ILE A 569 -0.74 3.92 -14.75
C ILE A 569 -1.06 4.76 -13.51
N ASN A 570 -2.32 4.92 -13.16
CA ASN A 570 -2.78 5.71 -12.02
C ASN A 570 -3.00 4.89 -10.74
N TRP A 571 -2.67 3.59 -10.72
CA TRP A 571 -2.72 2.75 -9.52
C TRP A 571 -1.36 2.66 -8.84
N GLY A 572 -1.27 2.96 -7.55
CA GLY A 572 -0.01 2.98 -6.82
C GLY A 572 1.00 3.98 -7.41
N ALA A 573 0.54 5.11 -7.88
CA ALA A 573 1.28 6.07 -8.68
C ALA A 573 1.39 7.45 -8.01
N ASN A 574 2.07 8.36 -8.67
CA ASN A 574 2.05 9.79 -8.34
C ASN A 574 0.96 10.51 -9.11
N ALA A 575 0.28 11.47 -8.48
CA ALA A 575 -0.54 12.48 -9.14
C ALA A 575 0.08 13.86 -8.95
N ILE A 576 0.31 14.57 -10.05
CA ILE A 576 0.97 15.88 -10.08
C ILE A 576 -0.08 16.96 -10.30
N TYR A 577 -0.04 17.97 -9.42
CA TYR A 577 -0.95 19.11 -9.45
C TYR A 577 -0.15 20.42 -9.51
N ASP A 578 -0.60 21.38 -10.31
CA ASP A 578 -0.19 22.78 -10.18
C ASP A 578 -1.07 23.49 -9.17
N ILE A 579 -0.51 24.42 -8.39
CA ILE A 579 -1.23 25.28 -7.48
C ILE A 579 -1.49 26.62 -8.16
N VAL A 580 -2.72 26.86 -8.56
CA VAL A 580 -3.12 28.08 -9.29
C VAL A 580 -4.20 28.80 -8.48
N ASP A 581 -3.94 30.03 -8.06
CA ASP A 581 -4.87 30.85 -7.25
C ASP A 581 -5.36 30.14 -5.98
N GLY A 582 -4.48 29.29 -5.36
CA GLY A 582 -4.80 28.53 -4.15
C GLY A 582 -5.64 27.27 -4.41
N GLN A 583 -5.74 26.81 -5.65
CA GLN A 583 -6.46 25.60 -6.04
C GLN A 583 -5.53 24.58 -6.69
N LEU A 584 -5.77 23.31 -6.42
CA LEU A 584 -5.07 22.17 -6.99
C LEU A 584 -5.63 21.84 -8.40
N GLN A 585 -4.78 21.94 -9.41
CA GLN A 585 -5.13 21.63 -10.80
C GLN A 585 -4.35 20.40 -11.26
N PHE A 586 -5.02 19.28 -11.42
CA PHE A 586 -4.43 18.03 -11.92
C PHE A 586 -3.73 18.23 -13.26
N ARG A 587 -2.55 17.60 -13.42
CA ARG A 587 -1.75 17.62 -14.65
C ARG A 587 -1.53 16.24 -15.22
N SER A 588 -0.95 15.32 -14.46
CA SER A 588 -0.63 13.97 -14.94
C SER A 588 -0.42 12.99 -13.79
N HIS A 589 -0.37 11.72 -14.16
CA HIS A 589 0.17 10.67 -13.30
C HIS A 589 1.58 10.26 -13.74
N PHE A 590 2.38 9.83 -12.78
CA PHE A 590 3.67 9.18 -13.04
C PHE A 590 3.76 7.88 -12.25
N LYS A 591 4.20 6.83 -12.91
CA LYS A 591 4.50 5.52 -12.32
C LYS A 591 5.81 5.02 -12.89
N MET A 592 6.63 4.33 -12.07
CA MET A 592 7.85 3.71 -12.55
C MET A 592 7.56 2.81 -13.78
N PRO A 593 8.35 2.90 -14.85
CA PRO A 593 8.00 2.24 -16.11
C PRO A 593 8.35 0.74 -16.18
N ALA A 594 9.22 0.25 -15.28
CA ALA A 594 9.65 -1.15 -15.32
C ALA A 594 8.56 -2.08 -14.78
N PRO A 595 8.21 -3.17 -15.50
CA PRO A 595 7.28 -4.15 -14.98
C PRO A 595 7.94 -4.99 -13.89
N GLN A 596 7.24 -5.16 -12.77
CA GLN A 596 7.68 -5.93 -11.61
C GLN A 596 6.89 -7.24 -11.49
N LYS A 597 7.41 -8.19 -10.68
CA LYS A 597 6.75 -9.46 -10.39
C LYS A 597 5.63 -9.28 -9.36
N GLU A 598 4.75 -10.28 -9.26
CA GLU A 598 3.73 -10.37 -8.19
C GLU A 598 4.35 -10.45 -6.78
N THR A 599 5.61 -10.90 -6.69
CA THR A 599 6.34 -11.06 -5.42
C THR A 599 7.06 -9.79 -4.96
N GLU A 600 6.88 -8.67 -5.67
CA GLU A 600 7.49 -7.38 -5.35
C GLU A 600 6.40 -6.39 -4.96
N ASN A 601 6.33 -6.03 -3.67
CA ASN A 601 5.50 -4.90 -3.27
C ASN A 601 6.08 -3.62 -3.91
N CYS A 602 5.27 -2.96 -4.69
CA CYS A 602 5.68 -1.79 -5.46
C CYS A 602 4.51 -0.83 -5.63
N VAL A 603 4.60 0.31 -4.96
CA VAL A 603 3.71 1.48 -5.06
C VAL A 603 4.53 2.74 -4.81
N ALA A 604 3.98 3.91 -5.17
CA ALA A 604 4.60 5.20 -4.87
C ALA A 604 4.68 5.43 -3.35
N HIS A 605 5.86 5.84 -2.86
CA HIS A 605 6.11 6.11 -1.45
C HIS A 605 6.87 7.43 -1.26
N ASN A 606 7.59 7.58 -0.15
CA ASN A 606 8.26 8.82 0.24
C ASN A 606 9.43 9.22 -0.68
N GLY A 607 9.68 10.51 -0.75
CA GLY A 607 10.77 11.07 -1.53
C GLY A 607 11.10 12.52 -1.17
N ALA A 608 12.07 13.09 -1.87
CA ALA A 608 12.52 14.47 -1.66
C ALA A 608 12.88 15.17 -2.97
N ILE A 609 12.81 16.49 -2.96
CA ILE A 609 13.29 17.32 -4.06
C ILE A 609 14.83 17.33 -4.10
N ILE A 610 15.39 17.13 -5.28
CA ILE A 610 16.79 17.41 -5.59
C ILE A 610 16.86 18.85 -6.10
N PRO A 611 17.54 19.77 -5.40
CA PRO A 611 17.45 21.20 -5.67
C PRO A 611 18.31 21.62 -6.86
N VAL A 612 17.90 21.27 -8.07
CA VAL A 612 18.51 21.73 -9.32
C VAL A 612 17.92 23.09 -9.70
N PRO A 613 18.75 24.14 -9.94
CA PRO A 613 18.21 25.45 -10.28
C PRO A 613 17.31 25.43 -11.51
N GLY A 614 16.07 25.92 -11.38
CA GLY A 614 15.13 26.02 -12.50
C GLY A 614 14.48 24.71 -12.96
N ARG A 615 14.64 23.63 -12.20
CA ARG A 615 14.03 22.32 -12.47
C ARG A 615 13.34 21.74 -11.23
N ASP A 616 12.31 20.95 -11.46
CA ASP A 616 11.61 20.20 -10.44
C ASP A 616 12.02 18.71 -10.56
N ILE A 617 13.04 18.32 -9.79
CA ILE A 617 13.58 16.97 -9.77
C ILE A 617 13.23 16.34 -8.44
N PHE A 618 12.63 15.13 -8.48
CA PHE A 618 12.18 14.39 -7.32
C PHE A 618 12.81 13.00 -7.27
N VAL A 619 13.41 12.63 -6.15
CA VAL A 619 13.86 11.26 -5.91
C VAL A 619 12.83 10.55 -5.04
N GLN A 620 12.47 9.32 -5.39
CA GLN A 620 11.34 8.61 -4.79
C GLN A 620 11.61 7.12 -4.58
N ALA A 621 11.06 6.59 -3.48
CA ALA A 621 10.98 5.18 -3.16
C ALA A 621 9.74 4.51 -3.80
N TRP A 622 9.93 3.26 -4.26
CA TRP A 622 8.88 2.38 -4.78
C TRP A 622 8.89 1.03 -4.06
N TYR A 623 9.25 1.00 -2.80
CA TYR A 623 9.46 -0.26 -2.06
C TYR A 623 10.42 -1.21 -2.79
N GLN A 624 10.01 -2.46 -3.09
CA GLN A 624 10.83 -3.40 -3.86
C GLN A 624 11.02 -2.99 -5.33
N GLY A 625 10.20 -2.08 -5.87
CA GLY A 625 10.44 -1.46 -7.18
C GLY A 625 11.62 -0.48 -7.22
N GLY A 626 12.32 -0.29 -6.09
CA GLY A 626 13.55 0.47 -6.02
C GLY A 626 13.36 1.98 -5.89
N ILE A 627 14.17 2.74 -6.62
CA ILE A 627 14.26 4.21 -6.58
C ILE A 627 14.11 4.76 -8.00
N SER A 628 13.30 5.81 -8.14
CA SER A 628 13.26 6.65 -9.35
C SER A 628 13.73 8.06 -9.05
N VAL A 629 14.46 8.68 -9.97
CA VAL A 629 14.66 10.14 -10.04
C VAL A 629 13.83 10.67 -11.19
N ILE A 630 12.90 11.55 -10.87
CA ILE A 630 11.84 12.01 -11.76
C ILE A 630 12.00 13.50 -12.05
N ASP A 631 12.03 13.89 -13.30
CA ASP A 631 11.89 15.28 -13.72
C ASP A 631 10.43 15.58 -14.03
N PHE A 632 9.79 16.41 -13.21
CA PHE A 632 8.42 16.88 -13.38
C PHE A 632 8.35 18.41 -13.60
N THR A 633 9.44 18.99 -14.15
CA THR A 633 9.50 20.40 -14.54
C THR A 633 8.35 20.75 -15.48
N ASP A 634 8.05 19.86 -16.45
CA ASP A 634 6.77 19.84 -17.15
C ASP A 634 5.82 18.91 -16.38
N SER A 635 4.95 19.49 -15.54
CA SER A 635 3.99 18.74 -14.74
C SER A 635 3.01 17.88 -15.55
N SER A 636 2.90 18.10 -16.87
CA SER A 636 2.06 17.31 -17.77
C SER A 636 2.78 16.12 -18.41
N ASN A 637 4.12 16.12 -18.40
CA ASN A 637 4.94 15.08 -19.03
C ASN A 637 6.17 14.73 -18.16
N PRO A 638 5.98 14.20 -16.95
CA PRO A 638 7.09 13.78 -16.09
C PRO A 638 7.87 12.63 -16.72
N ILE A 639 9.19 12.60 -16.53
CA ILE A 639 10.07 11.56 -17.07
C ILE A 639 11.02 11.03 -15.98
N GLU A 640 11.32 9.74 -16.04
CA GLU A 640 12.36 9.13 -15.22
C GLU A 640 13.73 9.41 -15.84
N ILE A 641 14.67 9.96 -15.06
CA ILE A 641 16.00 10.37 -15.52
C ILE A 641 17.14 9.58 -14.90
N ALA A 642 16.88 8.91 -13.77
CA ALA A 642 17.79 7.97 -13.13
C ALA A 642 16.98 6.95 -12.31
N TYR A 643 17.55 5.77 -12.09
CA TYR A 643 16.94 4.76 -11.23
C TYR A 643 17.96 3.82 -10.60
N PHE A 644 17.56 3.20 -9.50
CA PHE A 644 18.18 2.03 -8.91
C PHE A 644 17.09 1.02 -8.54
N ASP A 645 17.34 -0.26 -8.85
CA ASP A 645 16.44 -1.34 -8.48
C ASP A 645 17.23 -2.59 -8.07
N ARG A 646 16.64 -3.36 -7.17
CA ARG A 646 17.07 -4.69 -6.78
C ARG A 646 15.95 -5.68 -6.97
N GLY A 647 16.28 -6.88 -7.41
CA GLY A 647 15.32 -7.96 -7.53
C GLY A 647 14.64 -8.31 -6.20
N PRO A 648 13.52 -9.03 -6.27
CA PRO A 648 12.69 -9.36 -5.13
C PRO A 648 13.47 -10.00 -3.98
N ILE A 649 12.96 -9.88 -2.78
CA ILE A 649 13.55 -10.54 -1.60
C ILE A 649 13.45 -12.05 -1.76
N LEU A 650 12.29 -12.57 -2.15
CA LEU A 650 12.03 -13.97 -2.46
C LEU A 650 11.50 -14.12 -3.89
N GLU A 651 11.65 -15.30 -4.45
CA GLU A 651 11.22 -15.61 -5.81
C GLU A 651 9.73 -15.88 -5.92
N ASP A 652 9.18 -16.62 -4.96
CA ASP A 652 7.85 -17.22 -5.02
C ASP A 652 6.88 -16.69 -3.95
N GLU A 653 7.28 -15.68 -3.17
CA GLU A 653 6.49 -15.15 -2.06
C GLU A 653 6.62 -13.64 -2.00
N LEU A 654 5.49 -12.93 -1.91
CA LEU A 654 5.47 -11.50 -1.66
C LEU A 654 5.77 -11.23 -0.19
N ILE A 655 6.88 -10.55 0.06
CA ILE A 655 7.28 -10.07 1.39
C ILE A 655 7.38 -8.56 1.33
N THR A 656 6.77 -7.88 2.31
CA THR A 656 6.91 -6.43 2.43
C THR A 656 8.38 -6.07 2.66
N GLY A 657 8.97 -5.35 1.73
CA GLY A 657 10.39 -4.98 1.73
C GLY A 657 10.67 -3.83 0.77
N GLY A 658 11.95 -3.59 0.50
CA GLY A 658 12.38 -2.52 -0.38
C GLY A 658 12.52 -1.16 0.33
N PHE A 659 12.62 -0.09 -0.42
CA PHE A 659 12.89 1.24 0.12
C PHE A 659 11.66 1.85 0.78
N TRP A 660 11.75 2.15 2.09
CA TRP A 660 10.74 2.93 2.81
C TRP A 660 10.83 4.39 2.43
N SER A 661 12.01 5.00 2.59
CA SER A 661 12.24 6.42 2.28
C SER A 661 13.51 6.62 1.49
N VAL A 662 13.51 7.60 0.59
CA VAL A 662 14.68 7.99 -0.19
C VAL A 662 14.76 9.51 -0.22
N TYR A 663 15.85 10.06 0.33
CA TYR A 663 16.03 11.48 0.48
C TYR A 663 17.36 11.98 -0.04
N TYR A 664 17.33 13.16 -0.61
CA TYR A 664 18.54 13.89 -1.03
C TYR A 664 19.01 14.84 0.08
N TYR A 665 20.26 14.69 0.49
CA TYR A 665 20.89 15.56 1.46
C TYR A 665 22.33 15.83 1.06
N GLU A 666 22.68 17.10 0.82
CA GLU A 666 24.05 17.57 0.54
C GLU A 666 24.83 16.78 -0.53
N GLY A 667 24.24 16.62 -1.71
CA GLY A 667 24.87 15.93 -2.83
C GLY A 667 24.78 14.41 -2.78
N THR A 668 24.13 13.86 -1.77
CA THR A 668 24.03 12.42 -1.56
C THR A 668 22.57 12.00 -1.43
N ILE A 669 22.22 10.85 -1.98
CA ILE A 669 20.90 10.23 -1.84
C ILE A 669 21.03 9.08 -0.84
N TYR A 670 20.18 9.07 0.18
CA TYR A 670 20.11 8.03 1.19
C TYR A 670 18.76 7.30 1.08
N GLY A 671 18.80 5.97 1.12
CA GLY A 671 17.60 5.15 1.08
C GLY A 671 17.58 4.16 2.24
N THR A 672 16.54 4.24 3.10
CA THR A 672 16.26 3.21 4.10
C THR A 672 15.53 2.07 3.44
N GLU A 673 16.09 0.89 3.55
CA GLU A 673 15.54 -0.35 3.04
C GLU A 673 15.00 -1.19 4.20
N ILE A 674 13.73 -1.56 4.13
CA ILE A 674 12.98 -2.25 5.19
C ILE A 674 13.76 -3.46 5.73
N THR A 675 14.21 -4.31 4.80
CA THR A 675 14.84 -5.61 5.13
C THR A 675 16.35 -5.53 5.19
N ARG A 676 16.96 -4.84 4.22
CA ARG A 676 18.40 -4.97 3.94
C ARG A 676 19.24 -3.97 4.72
N GLY A 677 18.79 -2.69 4.89
CA GLY A 677 19.53 -1.71 5.67
C GLY A 677 19.47 -0.28 5.13
N LEU A 678 20.62 0.34 4.92
CA LEU A 678 20.75 1.73 4.47
C LEU A 678 21.67 1.78 3.24
N ASP A 679 21.17 2.28 2.15
CA ASP A 679 21.91 2.47 0.90
C ASP A 679 22.24 3.95 0.66
N VAL A 680 23.39 4.20 0.04
CA VAL A 680 23.89 5.54 -0.26
C VAL A 680 24.24 5.64 -1.73
N PHE A 681 23.77 6.70 -2.38
CA PHE A 681 23.93 6.89 -3.82
C PHE A 681 24.41 8.30 -4.13
N LYS A 682 25.05 8.44 -5.31
CA LYS A 682 25.35 9.73 -5.94
C LYS A 682 24.82 9.75 -7.36
N LEU A 683 24.34 10.90 -7.80
CA LEU A 683 24.01 11.14 -9.20
C LEU A 683 25.30 11.23 -10.02
N ILE A 684 25.25 10.73 -11.26
CA ILE A 684 26.33 10.88 -12.23
C ILE A 684 25.86 11.68 -13.44
N PRO A 685 26.74 12.46 -14.09
CA PRO A 685 26.37 13.24 -15.26
C PRO A 685 25.80 12.38 -16.38
N SER A 686 24.72 12.87 -17.01
CA SER A 686 24.00 12.17 -18.06
C SER A 686 23.44 13.15 -19.10
N GLU A 687 22.73 12.64 -20.11
CA GLU A 687 21.99 13.49 -21.06
C GLU A 687 20.83 14.27 -20.37
N TYR A 688 20.37 13.81 -19.20
CA TYR A 688 19.27 14.43 -18.45
C TYR A 688 19.75 15.42 -17.39
N LEU A 689 20.90 15.17 -16.76
CA LEU A 689 21.52 16.03 -15.75
C LEU A 689 22.99 16.23 -16.07
N SER A 690 23.40 17.48 -16.29
CA SER A 690 24.81 17.82 -16.52
C SER A 690 25.62 17.83 -15.21
N GLU A 691 26.95 17.80 -15.32
CA GLU A 691 27.87 17.98 -14.19
C GLU A 691 27.57 19.29 -13.44
N ASN A 692 27.33 20.41 -14.19
CA ASN A 692 27.01 21.70 -13.59
C ASN A 692 25.65 21.68 -12.81
N GLU A 693 24.65 20.95 -13.29
CA GLU A 693 23.36 20.80 -12.59
C GLU A 693 23.53 20.02 -11.29
N ILE A 694 24.32 18.95 -11.30
CA ILE A 694 24.62 18.15 -10.11
C ILE A 694 25.42 18.99 -9.10
N GLU A 695 26.48 19.67 -9.53
CA GLU A 695 27.29 20.56 -8.66
C GLU A 695 26.42 21.72 -8.11
N ALA A 696 25.53 22.28 -8.92
CA ALA A 696 24.62 23.31 -8.45
C ALA A 696 23.65 22.79 -7.37
N ALA A 697 23.15 21.55 -7.50
CA ALA A 697 22.31 20.92 -6.48
C ALA A 697 23.08 20.69 -5.17
N GLU A 698 24.35 20.28 -5.23
CA GLU A 698 25.22 20.14 -4.06
C GLU A 698 25.49 21.47 -3.33
N LEU A 699 25.51 22.58 -4.07
CA LEU A 699 25.72 23.93 -3.53
C LEU A 699 24.47 24.57 -2.96
N ALA A 700 23.30 23.94 -3.12
CA ALA A 700 22.03 24.48 -2.61
C ALA A 700 22.03 24.55 -1.07
N TYR A 701 21.36 25.55 -0.53
CA TYR A 701 21.21 25.72 0.91
C TYR A 701 19.82 26.28 1.26
N PRO A 702 19.28 26.00 2.46
CA PRO A 702 17.97 26.50 2.87
C PRO A 702 17.88 28.03 2.87
N GLN A 703 16.79 28.59 2.36
CA GLN A 703 16.54 30.05 2.40
C GLN A 703 16.37 30.60 3.81
N ILE A 704 15.90 29.77 4.72
CA ILE A 704 15.58 30.15 6.11
C ILE A 704 16.43 29.29 7.04
N GLY A 705 17.10 29.92 8.00
CA GLY A 705 17.96 29.25 8.95
C GLY A 705 19.44 29.27 8.55
N SER A 706 20.31 28.95 9.50
CA SER A 706 21.75 28.90 9.31
C SER A 706 22.30 27.46 9.33
N LYS A 707 21.44 26.50 9.60
CA LYS A 707 21.78 25.08 9.73
C LYS A 707 21.19 24.30 8.57
N ARG A 708 21.96 23.38 8.06
CA ARG A 708 21.49 22.37 7.13
C ARG A 708 20.57 21.43 7.89
N LEU A 709 19.34 21.28 7.42
CA LEU A 709 18.29 20.51 8.08
C LEU A 709 17.42 19.88 7.01
N PHE A 710 17.08 18.63 7.21
CA PHE A 710 16.01 17.95 6.49
C PHE A 710 15.17 17.16 7.47
N ASN A 711 13.89 17.45 7.54
CA ASN A 711 12.88 16.63 8.22
C ASN A 711 11.88 16.13 7.18
N PRO A 712 11.42 14.88 7.28
CA PRO A 712 10.28 14.43 6.50
C PRO A 712 9.10 15.37 6.74
N GLN A 713 8.22 15.50 5.77
CA GLN A 713 7.01 16.34 5.84
C GLN A 713 7.27 17.85 6.20
N GLN A 714 8.55 18.32 6.17
CA GLN A 714 8.89 19.73 6.30
C GLN A 714 9.75 20.19 5.12
N GLN A 715 9.19 20.97 4.20
CA GLN A 715 9.94 21.48 3.07
C GLN A 715 10.33 22.94 3.29
N ILE A 716 11.62 23.19 3.13
CA ILE A 716 12.21 24.53 3.17
C ILE A 716 12.76 24.83 1.77
N PRO A 717 12.36 25.95 1.13
CA PRO A 717 12.87 26.32 -0.17
C PRO A 717 14.40 26.44 -0.16
N MET A 718 15.02 25.90 -1.17
CA MET A 718 16.45 25.97 -1.37
C MET A 718 16.82 27.15 -2.25
N THR A 719 18.01 27.68 -2.05
CA THR A 719 18.62 28.74 -2.86
C THR A 719 20.09 28.41 -3.15
N TRP A 720 20.71 29.14 -4.04
CA TRP A 720 22.04 28.83 -4.53
C TRP A 720 22.98 30.02 -4.36
N PRO A 721 24.28 29.76 -4.08
CA PRO A 721 25.28 30.80 -4.03
C PRO A 721 25.62 31.33 -5.45
N ALA A 722 26.27 32.51 -5.52
CA ALA A 722 26.84 32.97 -6.75
C ALA A 722 28.09 32.12 -7.12
N ASN A 723 27.85 31.05 -7.89
CA ASN A 723 28.86 30.10 -8.34
C ASN A 723 28.73 29.90 -9.85
N PRO A 724 29.86 29.73 -10.61
CA PRO A 724 29.82 29.44 -12.04
C PRO A 724 28.96 28.25 -12.41
N SER A 725 29.00 27.15 -11.67
CA SER A 725 28.20 25.93 -11.92
C SER A 725 26.69 26.19 -11.87
N VAL A 726 26.24 27.10 -10.98
CA VAL A 726 24.82 27.53 -10.93
C VAL A 726 24.42 28.27 -12.21
N ALA A 727 25.30 29.16 -12.73
CA ALA A 727 25.04 29.85 -13.99
C ALA A 727 25.09 28.88 -15.19
N LEU A 728 26.09 28.00 -15.21
CA LEU A 728 26.28 27.00 -16.27
C LEU A 728 25.15 25.95 -16.29
N SER A 729 24.55 25.62 -15.14
CA SER A 729 23.40 24.71 -15.10
C SER A 729 22.24 25.25 -15.94
N TYR A 730 21.95 26.55 -15.91
CA TYR A 730 20.93 27.16 -16.78
C TYR A 730 21.34 27.15 -18.26
N VAL A 731 22.63 27.34 -18.57
CA VAL A 731 23.13 27.26 -19.94
C VAL A 731 22.98 25.86 -20.49
N ASP A 732 23.34 24.82 -19.71
CA ASP A 732 23.16 23.40 -20.07
C ASP A 732 21.72 23.03 -20.33
N GLN A 733 20.79 23.57 -19.52
CA GLN A 733 19.35 23.40 -19.74
C GLN A 733 18.87 24.03 -21.04
N LEU A 734 19.32 25.25 -21.36
CA LEU A 734 19.00 25.94 -22.61
C LEU A 734 19.57 25.23 -23.84
N GLU A 735 20.74 24.64 -23.75
CA GLU A 735 21.32 23.78 -24.80
C GLU A 735 20.48 22.52 -25.00
N ARG A 736 20.12 21.84 -23.91
CA ARG A 736 19.34 20.59 -23.94
C ARG A 736 17.99 20.78 -24.66
N ILE A 737 17.32 21.92 -24.46
CA ILE A 737 16.07 22.24 -25.16
C ILE A 737 16.28 22.91 -26.53
N GLY A 738 17.53 23.09 -26.99
CA GLY A 738 17.85 23.71 -28.30
C GLY A 738 17.57 25.21 -28.39
N ALA A 739 17.46 25.89 -27.24
CA ALA A 739 17.25 27.35 -27.20
C ALA A 739 18.52 28.17 -27.51
N ILE A 740 19.69 27.58 -27.32
CA ILE A 740 20.99 28.12 -27.69
C ILE A 740 21.83 27.05 -28.38
N GLU A 741 22.80 27.48 -29.23
CA GLU A 741 23.77 26.59 -29.88
C GLU A 741 25.01 26.42 -29.01
N THR A 742 25.69 25.27 -29.12
CA THR A 742 26.87 24.90 -28.33
C THR A 742 28.02 25.91 -28.42
N ASP A 743 28.12 26.60 -29.57
CA ASP A 743 29.18 27.62 -29.82
C ASP A 743 29.05 28.89 -28.96
N THR A 744 27.90 29.13 -28.33
CA THR A 744 27.67 30.29 -27.44
C THR A 744 28.07 30.03 -25.97
N LYS A 745 28.51 28.84 -25.64
CA LYS A 745 28.96 28.43 -24.30
C LYS A 745 30.35 28.96 -23.92
N GLU A 746 31.19 29.30 -24.94
CA GLU A 746 32.55 29.79 -24.73
C GLU A 746 32.66 31.34 -24.54
N ASP A 747 31.59 32.10 -24.78
CA ASP A 747 31.46 33.54 -24.57
C ASP A 747 30.75 33.88 -23.23
#